data_b2345f9b278f657e2b230bb62a9da353
#
_entry.id   b2345f9b278f657e2b230bb62a9da353
#
_cell.length_a   1.000
_cell.length_b   1.000
_cell.length_c   1.000
_cell.angle_alpha   90.00
_cell.angle_beta   90.00
_cell.angle_gamma   90.00
#
_symmetry.space_group_name_H-M   'P 1'
#
loop_
_entity.id
_entity.type
_entity.pdbx_description
1 polymer ?
#
loop_
_entity_poly.entity_id
_entity_poly.type
_entity_poly.pdbx_seq_one_letter_code
_entity_poly.pdbx_strand_id
1 'polypeptide(L)'
;MSPMRSDPTLIGTVQDVAGTTVSVSLVRESVTGLSFFKGESYRIGQVGSFVRIPLGYTSLFGIVSQVGAGAAPKIDGDAHPWGNQWLRVQLVGERGRDGQFERGVSQHPTINDAVHIVTEDDLREIYGPGDPVDFVAVGRLASAESIPALVNINKLVTRHAAVVGTTGAGKSTTVAGLLAALSEPGRYPSSRIVVLDVHGEYAQALADRSTVFRITPDVEKGEKALVIPFWALNFDELIKLSLGKLDDRQSAVVADAIVALKSESISRQPREGTTFERLAVDSPVPFCIHKLWFDFHQREHRTVIPKPGAAADEVDSAYVLSGDGKVVQLGDAMSVTPPLYRTVKTTGPAPERVNWGPDTLNIRQQLAVLASKLRDPQFAFLFNPGEWTPKLDGTVDRDLDAVLRDWIGGPAPITILDLSGTPSAVLNDLIGALLRILYDALFWARNLPEGGRERPLMVVLEEAHAYLGKDQIGSAATAVRRIAKEGRKYGVGVMVVSQRPSEIDPTIFSQCGTIFAMRLANDTDRGQVAGASSDNLKGLFDILPILRTGEAIVVGEAVSLPIRTLIDPPDKYRRPDSGDPRVVVRGDPNKDGYEGEGGWAVPRQAEDYSIVMTQWRKQSPRYEHKKPTVRTKRAKSPSGDTT
;
A
#
# COMPACT_ATOMS: atom_id res chain seq x y z
N MET A 1 -44.27 49.21 -17.42
CA MET A 1 -42.95 48.67 -17.05
C MET A 1 -43.14 47.18 -16.83
N SER A 2 -42.73 46.33 -17.76
CA SER A 2 -42.70 44.89 -17.52
C SER A 2 -41.78 44.60 -16.32
N PRO A 3 -42.17 43.71 -15.41
CA PRO A 3 -41.26 43.32 -14.35
C PRO A 3 -40.00 42.74 -14.99
N MET A 4 -38.84 43.33 -14.69
CA MET A 4 -37.56 42.69 -14.99
C MET A 4 -37.63 41.27 -14.42
N ARG A 5 -37.58 40.27 -15.26
CA ARG A 5 -37.44 38.88 -14.82
C ARG A 5 -36.14 38.82 -13.99
N SER A 6 -36.28 38.60 -12.68
CA SER A 6 -35.13 38.32 -11.85
C SER A 6 -34.34 37.15 -12.44
N ASP A 7 -33.05 37.30 -12.54
CA ASP A 7 -32.19 36.20 -13.01
C ASP A 7 -32.39 35.02 -12.06
N PRO A 8 -32.89 33.87 -12.50
CA PRO A 8 -33.19 32.75 -11.62
C PRO A 8 -31.95 32.11 -11.02
N THR A 9 -30.75 32.47 -11.51
CA THR A 9 -29.49 32.02 -10.96
C THR A 9 -28.96 32.92 -9.85
N LEU A 10 -29.46 34.15 -9.69
CA LEU A 10 -29.04 35.10 -8.65
C LEU A 10 -29.51 34.64 -7.26
N ILE A 11 -28.59 34.47 -6.34
CA ILE A 11 -28.87 34.01 -4.97
C ILE A 11 -28.58 35.06 -3.90
N GLY A 12 -27.72 36.03 -4.18
CA GLY A 12 -27.34 37.03 -3.18
C GLY A 12 -26.35 38.06 -3.70
N THR A 13 -25.83 38.84 -2.77
CA THR A 13 -24.79 39.84 -3.01
C THR A 13 -23.69 39.76 -1.98
N VAL A 14 -22.48 40.12 -2.39
CA VAL A 14 -21.29 40.20 -1.52
C VAL A 14 -21.47 41.29 -0.51
N GLN A 15 -21.25 40.97 0.78
CA GLN A 15 -21.36 41.91 1.89
C GLN A 15 -19.99 42.23 2.53
N ASP A 16 -19.11 41.25 2.58
CA ASP A 16 -17.80 41.37 3.20
C ASP A 16 -16.80 40.48 2.51
N VAL A 17 -15.55 40.94 2.41
CA VAL A 17 -14.43 40.20 1.78
C VAL A 17 -13.25 40.22 2.72
N ALA A 18 -12.83 39.04 3.20
CA ALA A 18 -11.68 38.89 4.11
C ALA A 18 -10.73 37.85 3.55
N GLY A 19 -9.73 38.30 2.80
CA GLY A 19 -8.81 37.40 2.09
C GLY A 19 -9.56 36.54 1.09
N THR A 20 -9.45 35.23 1.21
CA THR A 20 -10.15 34.25 0.35
C THR A 20 -11.57 33.93 0.81
N THR A 21 -12.06 34.52 1.88
CA THR A 21 -13.40 34.29 2.44
C THR A 21 -14.32 35.47 2.11
N VAL A 22 -15.50 35.16 1.62
CA VAL A 22 -16.52 36.14 1.23
C VAL A 22 -17.79 35.84 1.99
N SER A 23 -18.40 36.88 2.59
CA SER A 23 -19.74 36.82 3.20
C SER A 23 -20.77 37.31 2.18
N VAL A 24 -21.85 36.54 2.02
CA VAL A 24 -22.90 36.79 1.03
C VAL A 24 -24.23 36.91 1.74
N SER A 25 -25.00 37.98 1.48
CA SER A 25 -26.39 38.08 1.91
C SER A 25 -27.31 37.51 0.86
N LEU A 26 -28.21 36.62 1.24
CA LEU A 26 -29.17 36.01 0.33
C LEU A 26 -30.32 36.95 -0.02
N VAL A 27 -30.77 36.92 -1.29
CA VAL A 27 -32.00 37.63 -1.69
C VAL A 27 -33.26 36.91 -1.19
N ARG A 28 -34.37 37.64 -1.00
CA ARG A 28 -35.64 37.10 -0.43
C ARG A 28 -36.17 35.88 -1.18
N GLU A 29 -36.07 35.87 -2.49
CA GLU A 29 -36.55 34.77 -3.36
C GLU A 29 -35.78 33.48 -3.17
N SER A 30 -34.52 33.55 -2.72
CA SER A 30 -33.65 32.42 -2.43
C SER A 30 -33.83 31.82 -1.03
N VAL A 31 -34.64 32.42 -0.19
CA VAL A 31 -34.89 31.99 1.21
C VAL A 31 -35.60 30.63 1.28
N THR A 32 -36.31 30.23 0.21
CA THR A 32 -36.95 28.91 0.13
C THR A 32 -35.95 27.74 -0.03
N GLY A 33 -34.67 28.04 -0.28
CA GLY A 33 -33.62 27.06 -0.42
C GLY A 33 -33.64 26.24 -1.72
N LEU A 34 -34.52 26.57 -2.67
CA LEU A 34 -34.62 25.92 -3.98
C LEU A 34 -34.72 27.00 -5.07
N SER A 35 -33.92 26.84 -6.11
CA SER A 35 -34.01 27.55 -7.37
C SER A 35 -34.24 26.57 -8.51
N PHE A 36 -35.06 26.97 -9.50
CA PHE A 36 -35.33 26.19 -10.68
C PHE A 36 -34.75 26.90 -11.90
N PHE A 37 -33.85 26.22 -12.60
CA PHE A 37 -33.23 26.75 -13.81
C PHE A 37 -33.12 25.67 -14.86
N LYS A 38 -33.59 25.95 -16.07
CA LYS A 38 -33.62 25.00 -17.23
C LYS A 38 -34.27 23.64 -16.93
N GLY A 39 -35.23 23.56 -16.01
CA GLY A 39 -35.91 22.32 -15.63
C GLY A 39 -35.27 21.54 -14.51
N GLU A 40 -34.10 21.98 -14.06
CA GLU A 40 -33.36 21.39 -12.94
C GLU A 40 -33.63 22.16 -11.63
N SER A 41 -33.58 21.45 -10.49
CA SER A 41 -33.72 22.02 -9.16
C SER A 41 -32.37 22.14 -8.47
N TYR A 42 -32.03 23.35 -8.09
CA TYR A 42 -30.79 23.65 -7.37
C TYR A 42 -31.09 23.99 -5.91
N ARG A 43 -30.45 23.31 -4.98
CA ARG A 43 -30.53 23.67 -3.57
C ARG A 43 -29.52 24.78 -3.26
N ILE A 44 -30.06 25.90 -2.76
CA ILE A 44 -29.29 27.08 -2.41
C ILE A 44 -28.85 26.97 -0.95
N GLY A 45 -27.63 27.42 -0.65
CA GLY A 45 -27.16 27.57 0.71
C GLY A 45 -26.87 26.27 1.46
N GLN A 46 -26.46 25.22 0.77
CA GLN A 46 -25.92 24.04 1.43
C GLN A 46 -24.41 24.16 1.59
N VAL A 47 -23.87 23.76 2.75
CA VAL A 47 -22.44 23.65 2.96
C VAL A 47 -21.87 22.64 1.95
N GLY A 48 -20.80 23.05 1.26
CA GLY A 48 -20.19 22.27 0.18
C GLY A 48 -20.76 22.51 -1.21
N SER A 49 -21.81 23.35 -1.37
CA SER A 49 -22.29 23.78 -2.70
C SER A 49 -21.39 24.87 -3.28
N PHE A 50 -21.39 24.98 -4.61
CA PHE A 50 -20.61 25.99 -5.31
C PHE A 50 -21.43 27.25 -5.58
N VAL A 51 -20.74 28.38 -5.60
CA VAL A 51 -21.28 29.68 -6.03
C VAL A 51 -20.35 30.32 -7.05
N ARG A 52 -20.93 31.15 -7.92
CA ARG A 52 -20.22 31.91 -8.95
C ARG A 52 -20.41 33.40 -8.72
N ILE A 53 -19.34 34.18 -8.82
CA ILE A 53 -19.33 35.63 -8.73
C ILE A 53 -18.75 36.19 -10.03
N PRO A 54 -19.58 36.68 -10.97
CA PRO A 54 -19.10 37.27 -12.21
C PRO A 54 -18.39 38.60 -11.96
N LEU A 55 -17.19 38.75 -12.50
CA LEU A 55 -16.40 40.01 -12.50
C LEU A 55 -16.09 40.41 -13.94
N GLY A 56 -17.06 40.97 -14.62
CA GLY A 56 -16.91 41.34 -16.03
C GLY A 56 -16.64 40.14 -16.94
N TYR A 57 -15.38 39.98 -17.42
CA TYR A 57 -15.00 38.86 -18.30
C TYR A 57 -14.50 37.63 -17.57
N THR A 58 -14.29 37.72 -16.27
CA THR A 58 -13.91 36.60 -15.43
C THR A 58 -15.04 36.20 -14.51
N SER A 59 -15.05 34.96 -14.05
CA SER A 59 -15.99 34.50 -13.03
C SER A 59 -15.20 33.83 -11.91
N LEU A 60 -15.41 34.29 -10.68
CA LEU A 60 -14.88 33.64 -9.51
C LEU A 60 -15.78 32.49 -9.08
N PHE A 61 -15.17 31.44 -8.58
CA PHE A 61 -15.88 30.29 -8.01
C PHE A 61 -15.49 30.10 -6.55
N GLY A 62 -16.48 29.79 -5.74
CA GLY A 62 -16.28 29.53 -4.31
C GLY A 62 -17.17 28.40 -3.82
N ILE A 63 -16.77 27.83 -2.67
CA ILE A 63 -17.49 26.78 -1.95
C ILE A 63 -18.14 27.39 -0.72
N VAL A 64 -19.41 27.08 -0.48
CA VAL A 64 -20.11 27.47 0.73
C VAL A 64 -19.54 26.69 1.92
N SER A 65 -18.90 27.40 2.85
CA SER A 65 -18.28 26.82 4.05
C SER A 65 -19.17 26.90 5.28
N GLN A 66 -20.11 27.88 5.32
CA GLN A 66 -21.01 28.06 6.43
C GLN A 66 -22.29 28.74 5.96
N VAL A 67 -23.39 28.43 6.61
CA VAL A 67 -24.74 29.03 6.40
C VAL A 67 -25.30 29.47 7.73
N GLY A 68 -25.93 30.63 7.77
CA GLY A 68 -26.53 31.14 8.97
C GLY A 68 -27.72 32.06 8.72
N ALA A 69 -28.50 32.29 9.76
CA ALA A 69 -29.59 33.27 9.80
C ALA A 69 -29.44 34.16 11.02
N GLY A 70 -29.81 35.44 10.90
CA GLY A 70 -29.63 36.45 11.95
C GLY A 70 -28.52 37.45 11.60
N ALA A 71 -28.15 38.34 12.55
CA ALA A 71 -27.09 39.32 12.29
C ALA A 71 -25.80 38.62 11.91
N ALA A 72 -25.29 38.86 10.68
CA ALA A 72 -23.90 38.51 10.34
C ALA A 72 -22.99 39.21 11.38
N PRO A 73 -21.96 38.54 11.89
CA PRO A 73 -21.08 39.19 12.85
C PRO A 73 -20.47 40.44 12.22
N LYS A 74 -20.89 41.61 12.69
CA LYS A 74 -20.50 42.96 12.31
C LYS A 74 -21.05 43.49 10.99
N ILE A 75 -22.28 44.00 11.02
CA ILE A 75 -22.63 45.26 10.33
C ILE A 75 -23.78 45.91 11.15
N ASP A 76 -23.56 47.14 11.59
CA ASP A 76 -24.60 48.01 12.13
C ASP A 76 -25.62 48.33 11.03
N GLY A 77 -26.89 48.07 11.25
CA GLY A 77 -27.97 48.51 10.41
C GLY A 77 -29.13 47.53 10.30
N ASP A 78 -30.27 47.94 10.82
CA ASP A 78 -31.63 47.43 10.66
C ASP A 78 -31.83 45.91 10.47
N ALA A 79 -32.07 45.25 11.59
CA ALA A 79 -32.57 43.87 11.63
C ALA A 79 -33.99 43.82 11.03
N HIS A 80 -34.11 43.30 9.80
CA HIS A 80 -35.43 42.97 9.23
C HIS A 80 -36.07 41.79 9.98
N PRO A 81 -37.39 41.80 10.23
CA PRO A 81 -38.08 40.80 11.05
C PRO A 81 -38.08 39.38 10.49
N TRP A 82 -37.56 39.14 9.28
CA TRP A 82 -37.47 37.84 8.59
C TRP A 82 -36.01 37.35 8.43
N GLY A 83 -35.15 37.62 9.41
CA GLY A 83 -33.78 37.09 9.52
C GLY A 83 -32.97 37.17 8.23
N ASN A 84 -31.93 38.00 8.17
CA ASN A 84 -30.96 37.99 7.06
C ASN A 84 -30.28 36.63 7.03
N GLN A 85 -30.54 35.85 5.97
CA GLN A 85 -29.79 34.64 5.70
C GLN A 85 -28.48 35.02 5.01
N TRP A 86 -27.40 34.40 5.44
CA TRP A 86 -26.08 34.67 4.90
C TRP A 86 -25.31 33.37 4.64
N LEU A 87 -24.40 33.44 3.70
CA LEU A 87 -23.45 32.40 3.38
C LEU A 87 -22.03 32.89 3.62
N ARG A 88 -21.17 32.01 4.12
CA ARG A 88 -19.73 32.22 4.05
C ARG A 88 -19.19 31.34 2.94
N VAL A 89 -18.50 31.97 2.02
CA VAL A 89 -17.98 31.34 0.79
C VAL A 89 -16.47 31.42 0.83
N GLN A 90 -15.81 30.29 0.60
CA GLN A 90 -14.36 30.19 0.38
C GLN A 90 -14.10 30.24 -1.11
N LEU A 91 -13.38 31.24 -1.60
CA LEU A 91 -12.96 31.32 -3.00
C LEU A 91 -11.93 30.25 -3.31
N VAL A 92 -12.08 29.58 -4.45
CA VAL A 92 -11.24 28.41 -4.83
C VAL A 92 -10.58 28.55 -6.19
N GLY A 93 -11.12 29.39 -7.07
CA GLY A 93 -10.53 29.61 -8.37
C GLY A 93 -11.32 30.58 -9.23
N GLU A 94 -10.82 30.83 -10.42
CA GLU A 94 -11.45 31.72 -11.41
C GLU A 94 -11.47 31.11 -12.81
N ARG A 95 -12.41 31.52 -13.63
CA ARG A 95 -12.46 31.24 -15.06
C ARG A 95 -12.16 32.51 -15.81
N GLY A 96 -11.09 32.50 -16.60
CA GLY A 96 -10.65 33.62 -17.41
C GLY A 96 -11.46 33.81 -18.70
N ARG A 97 -11.02 34.74 -19.54
CA ARG A 97 -11.61 35.04 -20.87
C ARG A 97 -11.51 33.88 -21.86
N ASP A 98 -10.52 33.05 -21.69
CA ASP A 98 -10.25 31.85 -22.52
C ASP A 98 -11.17 30.67 -22.19
N GLY A 99 -12.04 30.83 -21.16
CA GLY A 99 -12.93 29.79 -20.68
C GLY A 99 -12.23 28.73 -19.82
N GLN A 100 -10.92 28.83 -19.62
CA GLN A 100 -10.18 27.89 -18.78
C GLN A 100 -10.36 28.21 -17.30
N PHE A 101 -10.57 27.17 -16.50
CA PHE A 101 -10.60 27.30 -15.05
C PHE A 101 -9.19 27.16 -14.47
N GLU A 102 -8.80 28.14 -13.65
CA GLU A 102 -7.54 28.14 -12.90
C GLU A 102 -7.81 28.21 -11.39
N ARG A 103 -6.98 27.51 -10.62
CA ARG A 103 -7.00 27.61 -9.16
C ARG A 103 -6.37 28.91 -8.68
N GLY A 104 -6.94 29.45 -7.60
CA GLY A 104 -6.54 30.75 -7.10
C GLY A 104 -7.37 31.87 -7.75
N VAL A 105 -7.24 33.07 -7.25
CA VAL A 105 -7.98 34.25 -7.70
C VAL A 105 -7.01 35.38 -7.97
N SER A 106 -7.09 35.97 -9.16
CA SER A 106 -6.28 37.15 -9.54
C SER A 106 -6.91 38.45 -9.03
N GLN A 107 -8.21 38.47 -8.83
CA GLN A 107 -8.99 39.61 -8.35
C GLN A 107 -9.95 39.16 -7.25
N HIS A 108 -10.31 40.08 -6.38
CA HIS A 108 -11.30 39.84 -5.34
C HIS A 108 -12.63 40.50 -5.71
N PRO A 109 -13.78 39.94 -5.30
CA PRO A 109 -15.04 40.58 -5.52
C PRO A 109 -15.17 41.84 -4.63
N THR A 110 -16.02 42.74 -5.05
CA THR A 110 -16.33 43.97 -4.29
C THR A 110 -17.72 43.84 -3.62
N ILE A 111 -17.96 44.73 -2.68
CA ILE A 111 -19.28 44.80 -2.01
C ILE A 111 -20.36 45.06 -3.05
N ASN A 112 -21.49 44.35 -2.91
CA ASN A 112 -22.64 44.34 -3.81
C ASN A 112 -22.45 43.59 -5.13
N ASP A 113 -21.30 42.93 -5.38
CA ASP A 113 -21.19 42.02 -6.53
C ASP A 113 -22.23 40.88 -6.43
N ALA A 114 -22.84 40.56 -7.55
CA ALA A 114 -23.88 39.53 -7.65
C ALA A 114 -23.31 38.14 -7.46
N VAL A 115 -23.99 37.32 -6.66
CA VAL A 115 -23.61 35.92 -6.43
C VAL A 115 -24.68 35.00 -7.02
N HIS A 116 -24.26 34.05 -7.83
CA HIS A 116 -25.12 33.13 -8.55
C HIS A 116 -24.89 31.69 -8.13
N ILE A 117 -25.89 30.83 -8.36
CA ILE A 117 -25.70 29.38 -8.31
C ILE A 117 -24.70 28.97 -9.40
N VAL A 118 -23.97 27.90 -9.17
CA VAL A 118 -23.20 27.20 -10.20
C VAL A 118 -24.12 26.19 -10.87
N THR A 119 -24.29 26.31 -12.17
CA THR A 119 -25.14 25.43 -12.97
C THR A 119 -24.39 24.17 -13.40
N GLU A 120 -25.13 23.15 -13.88
CA GLU A 120 -24.46 21.96 -14.46
C GLU A 120 -23.55 22.33 -15.64
N ASP A 121 -23.96 23.33 -16.44
CA ASP A 121 -23.13 23.82 -17.55
C ASP A 121 -21.82 24.41 -17.03
N ASP A 122 -21.85 25.22 -15.98
CA ASP A 122 -20.64 25.75 -15.33
C ASP A 122 -19.75 24.60 -14.77
N LEU A 123 -20.35 23.59 -14.13
CA LEU A 123 -19.62 22.44 -13.60
C LEU A 123 -18.97 21.60 -14.70
N ARG A 124 -19.69 21.40 -15.82
CA ARG A 124 -19.13 20.70 -16.98
C ARG A 124 -17.94 21.44 -17.59
N GLU A 125 -17.97 22.76 -17.62
CA GLU A 125 -16.85 23.58 -18.07
C GLU A 125 -15.65 23.50 -17.11
N ILE A 126 -15.89 23.52 -15.79
CA ILE A 126 -14.84 23.48 -14.74
C ILE A 126 -14.19 22.09 -14.67
N TYR A 127 -15.02 21.03 -14.71
CA TYR A 127 -14.57 19.64 -14.61
C TYR A 127 -14.41 18.95 -15.95
N GLY A 128 -14.83 19.60 -17.03
CA GLY A 128 -14.66 19.08 -18.38
C GLY A 128 -13.19 18.84 -18.67
N PRO A 129 -12.84 17.72 -19.29
CA PRO A 129 -11.45 17.38 -19.55
C PRO A 129 -10.87 18.30 -20.62
N GLY A 130 -9.63 18.78 -20.38
CA GLY A 130 -8.81 19.30 -21.46
C GLY A 130 -8.61 18.20 -22.51
N ASP A 131 -7.74 17.24 -22.26
CA ASP A 131 -7.63 16.00 -23.04
C ASP A 131 -8.32 14.85 -22.28
N PRO A 132 -9.29 14.14 -22.87
CA PRO A 132 -9.96 13.00 -22.23
C PRO A 132 -9.01 11.90 -21.75
N VAL A 133 -7.83 11.76 -22.34
CA VAL A 133 -6.83 10.75 -21.95
C VAL A 133 -6.21 11.06 -20.58
N ASP A 134 -6.11 12.34 -20.24
CA ASP A 134 -5.49 12.78 -18.98
C ASP A 134 -6.37 12.60 -17.73
N PHE A 135 -7.67 12.32 -17.93
CA PHE A 135 -8.62 12.25 -16.83
C PHE A 135 -9.32 10.90 -16.76
N VAL A 136 -9.50 10.41 -15.55
CA VAL A 136 -10.26 9.19 -15.24
C VAL A 136 -11.48 9.54 -14.41
N ALA A 137 -12.64 8.97 -14.74
CA ALA A 137 -13.85 9.08 -13.93
C ALA A 137 -13.75 8.11 -12.74
N VAL A 138 -13.90 8.65 -11.53
CA VAL A 138 -13.83 7.87 -10.27
C VAL A 138 -15.20 7.71 -9.62
N GLY A 139 -16.22 8.37 -10.14
CA GLY A 139 -17.59 8.39 -9.62
C GLY A 139 -18.34 9.58 -10.19
N ARG A 140 -19.29 10.11 -9.42
CA ARG A 140 -20.17 11.23 -9.80
C ARG A 140 -20.17 12.30 -8.72
N LEU A 141 -20.38 13.54 -9.14
CA LEU A 141 -20.53 14.64 -8.18
C LEU A 141 -21.75 14.41 -7.28
N ALA A 142 -21.60 14.53 -5.98
CA ALA A 142 -22.71 14.33 -5.03
C ALA A 142 -23.80 15.40 -5.16
N SER A 143 -23.47 16.57 -5.71
CA SER A 143 -24.39 17.69 -5.98
C SER A 143 -25.07 17.62 -7.35
N ALA A 144 -24.53 16.85 -8.29
CA ALA A 144 -25.02 16.72 -9.67
C ALA A 144 -24.62 15.34 -10.21
N GLU A 145 -25.45 14.33 -9.96
CA GLU A 145 -25.13 12.92 -10.29
C GLU A 145 -24.96 12.65 -11.80
N SER A 146 -25.42 13.57 -12.66
CA SER A 146 -25.20 13.54 -14.10
C SER A 146 -23.75 13.85 -14.52
N ILE A 147 -22.93 14.43 -13.62
CA ILE A 147 -21.58 14.89 -13.91
C ILE A 147 -20.57 13.93 -13.33
N PRO A 148 -19.67 13.35 -14.15
CA PRO A 148 -18.62 12.48 -13.66
C PRO A 148 -17.61 13.26 -12.80
N ALA A 149 -17.17 12.65 -11.73
CA ALA A 149 -16.05 13.15 -10.93
C ALA A 149 -14.75 12.72 -11.61
N LEU A 150 -14.07 13.68 -12.22
CA LEU A 150 -12.86 13.46 -13.00
C LEU A 150 -11.60 13.75 -12.19
N VAL A 151 -10.61 12.88 -12.31
CA VAL A 151 -9.30 12.99 -11.64
C VAL A 151 -8.20 12.91 -12.69
N ASN A 152 -7.27 13.85 -12.65
CA ASN A 152 -6.11 13.87 -13.56
C ASN A 152 -5.13 12.74 -13.21
N ILE A 153 -4.93 11.80 -14.15
CA ILE A 153 -4.10 10.62 -13.94
C ILE A 153 -2.63 10.97 -13.73
N ASN A 154 -2.09 11.94 -14.48
CA ASN A 154 -0.68 12.32 -14.40
C ASN A 154 -0.34 12.83 -13.00
N LYS A 155 -1.20 13.69 -12.44
CA LYS A 155 -1.02 14.23 -11.09
C LYS A 155 -1.29 13.18 -10.02
N LEU A 156 -2.29 12.31 -10.20
CA LEU A 156 -2.62 11.26 -9.25
C LEU A 156 -1.46 10.26 -9.09
N VAL A 157 -0.92 9.78 -10.21
CA VAL A 157 0.13 8.74 -10.21
C VAL A 157 1.47 9.30 -9.77
N THR A 158 1.86 10.50 -10.22
CA THR A 158 3.23 11.00 -10.00
C THR A 158 3.41 11.90 -8.78
N ARG A 159 2.31 12.44 -8.21
CA ARG A 159 2.36 13.40 -7.08
C ARG A 159 1.83 12.84 -5.79
N HIS A 160 1.85 11.55 -5.66
CA HIS A 160 1.37 10.81 -4.50
C HIS A 160 -0.10 11.09 -4.15
N ALA A 161 -0.76 10.10 -3.62
CA ALA A 161 -2.15 10.20 -3.22
C ALA A 161 -2.38 9.56 -1.85
N ALA A 162 -3.48 9.94 -1.20
CA ALA A 162 -3.97 9.28 0.00
C ALA A 162 -5.46 8.95 -0.14
N VAL A 163 -5.86 7.78 0.32
CA VAL A 163 -7.26 7.37 0.50
C VAL A 163 -7.47 7.08 1.97
N VAL A 164 -8.26 7.92 2.64
CA VAL A 164 -8.44 7.82 4.09
C VAL A 164 -9.90 7.76 4.49
N GLY A 165 -10.19 7.01 5.54
CA GLY A 165 -11.56 6.87 6.05
C GLY A 165 -11.66 5.76 7.09
N THR A 166 -12.65 5.81 7.96
CA THR A 166 -12.88 4.79 8.98
C THR A 166 -13.25 3.43 8.37
N THR A 167 -13.19 2.38 9.17
CA THR A 167 -13.72 1.05 8.80
C THR A 167 -15.17 1.16 8.33
N GLY A 168 -15.53 0.48 7.25
CA GLY A 168 -16.87 0.55 6.67
C GLY A 168 -17.20 1.83 5.89
N ALA A 169 -16.24 2.75 5.70
CA ALA A 169 -16.42 3.91 4.83
C ALA A 169 -16.37 3.55 3.33
N GLY A 170 -15.85 2.38 2.97
CA GLY A 170 -15.72 1.91 1.58
C GLY A 170 -14.33 2.13 0.98
N LYS A 171 -13.28 2.26 1.79
CA LYS A 171 -11.88 2.49 1.32
C LYS A 171 -11.43 1.47 0.29
N SER A 172 -11.39 0.19 0.67
CA SER A 172 -10.87 -0.89 -0.20
C SER A 172 -11.67 -0.97 -1.52
N THR A 173 -13.00 -0.78 -1.44
CA THR A 173 -13.88 -0.71 -2.63
C THR A 173 -13.53 0.50 -3.51
N THR A 174 -13.31 1.68 -2.92
CA THR A 174 -12.88 2.89 -3.63
C THR A 174 -11.53 2.69 -4.31
N VAL A 175 -10.57 2.14 -3.59
CA VAL A 175 -9.23 1.84 -4.14
C VAL A 175 -9.33 0.84 -5.29
N ALA A 176 -10.09 -0.25 -5.13
CA ALA A 176 -10.29 -1.24 -6.19
C ALA A 176 -10.94 -0.61 -7.45
N GLY A 177 -11.97 0.24 -7.28
CA GLY A 177 -12.60 0.97 -8.37
C GLY A 177 -11.63 1.92 -9.08
N LEU A 178 -10.84 2.67 -8.31
CA LEU A 178 -9.82 3.58 -8.82
C LEU A 178 -8.73 2.83 -9.60
N LEU A 179 -8.20 1.74 -9.05
CA LEU A 179 -7.20 0.90 -9.71
C LEU A 179 -7.75 0.25 -10.99
N ALA A 180 -9.02 -0.16 -10.98
CA ALA A 180 -9.69 -0.68 -12.15
C ALA A 180 -9.79 0.38 -13.27
N ALA A 181 -10.11 1.62 -12.92
CA ALA A 181 -10.18 2.73 -13.88
C ALA A 181 -8.78 3.11 -14.43
N LEU A 182 -7.76 3.13 -13.56
CA LEU A 182 -6.36 3.43 -13.94
C LEU A 182 -5.68 2.33 -14.76
N SER A 183 -6.25 1.14 -14.81
CA SER A 183 -5.72 -0.02 -15.52
C SER A 183 -6.64 -0.51 -16.65
N GLU A 184 -7.52 0.36 -17.15
CA GLU A 184 -8.42 0.01 -18.26
C GLU A 184 -7.61 -0.31 -19.53
N PRO A 185 -7.65 -1.56 -20.04
CA PRO A 185 -6.75 -2.01 -21.10
C PRO A 185 -6.88 -1.21 -22.41
N GLY A 186 -8.11 -0.79 -22.75
CA GLY A 186 -8.37 0.01 -23.95
C GLY A 186 -7.85 1.44 -23.87
N ARG A 187 -7.61 1.94 -22.66
CA ARG A 187 -7.23 3.34 -22.41
C ARG A 187 -5.80 3.48 -21.91
N TYR A 188 -5.38 2.60 -21.01
CA TYR A 188 -4.05 2.62 -20.37
C TYR A 188 -3.37 1.26 -20.47
N PRO A 189 -3.03 0.77 -21.68
CA PRO A 189 -2.49 -0.57 -21.89
C PRO A 189 -1.13 -0.79 -21.23
N SER A 190 -0.41 0.28 -20.93
CA SER A 190 0.92 0.24 -20.29
C SER A 190 0.90 0.69 -18.83
N SER A 191 -0.26 0.74 -18.17
CA SER A 191 -0.30 1.09 -16.75
C SER A 191 0.57 0.14 -15.92
N ARG A 192 1.23 0.68 -14.88
CA ARG A 192 2.15 -0.05 -14.02
C ARG A 192 1.82 0.25 -12.57
N ILE A 193 1.18 -0.70 -11.91
CA ILE A 193 0.69 -0.55 -10.53
C ILE A 193 1.15 -1.74 -9.70
N VAL A 194 1.73 -1.49 -8.54
CA VAL A 194 2.08 -2.52 -7.55
C VAL A 194 1.27 -2.26 -6.28
N VAL A 195 0.54 -3.25 -5.82
CA VAL A 195 -0.25 -3.19 -4.57
C VAL A 195 0.46 -4.02 -3.50
N LEU A 196 0.85 -3.37 -2.40
CA LEU A 196 1.32 -4.06 -1.20
C LEU A 196 0.10 -4.35 -0.32
N ASP A 197 -0.43 -5.56 -0.44
CA ASP A 197 -1.68 -5.98 0.16
C ASP A 197 -1.41 -6.78 1.44
N VAL A 198 -1.49 -6.11 2.59
CA VAL A 198 -1.17 -6.73 3.89
C VAL A 198 -2.28 -7.64 4.42
N HIS A 199 -3.49 -7.53 3.89
CA HIS A 199 -4.66 -8.33 4.31
C HIS A 199 -5.14 -9.33 3.26
N GLY A 200 -4.67 -9.24 2.01
CA GLY A 200 -5.07 -10.13 0.92
C GLY A 200 -6.46 -9.83 0.35
N GLU A 201 -6.90 -8.57 0.37
CA GLU A 201 -8.27 -8.17 0.01
C GLU A 201 -8.48 -7.98 -1.50
N TYR A 202 -7.42 -7.65 -2.27
CA TYR A 202 -7.58 -7.15 -3.64
C TYR A 202 -7.55 -8.22 -4.73
N ALA A 203 -7.06 -9.42 -4.44
CA ALA A 203 -6.85 -10.47 -5.43
C ALA A 203 -8.13 -10.82 -6.21
N GLN A 204 -9.27 -10.94 -5.53
CA GLN A 204 -10.56 -11.22 -6.16
C GLN A 204 -11.08 -10.01 -6.96
N ALA A 205 -10.95 -8.81 -6.41
CA ALA A 205 -11.49 -7.59 -7.02
C ALA A 205 -10.83 -7.24 -8.35
N LEU A 206 -9.56 -7.57 -8.51
CA LEU A 206 -8.72 -7.21 -9.67
C LEU A 206 -8.26 -8.44 -10.47
N ALA A 207 -8.91 -9.59 -10.32
CA ALA A 207 -8.49 -10.87 -10.91
C ALA A 207 -8.33 -10.86 -12.44
N ASP A 208 -9.10 -10.03 -13.16
CA ASP A 208 -9.07 -9.93 -14.62
C ASP A 208 -7.90 -9.09 -15.17
N ARG A 209 -7.18 -8.38 -14.31
CA ARG A 209 -6.14 -7.40 -14.69
C ARG A 209 -4.93 -7.38 -13.78
N SER A 210 -4.81 -8.36 -12.88
CA SER A 210 -3.68 -8.44 -11.97
C SER A 210 -2.97 -9.79 -12.03
N THR A 211 -1.68 -9.76 -11.70
CA THR A 211 -0.92 -10.94 -11.32
C THR A 211 -0.71 -10.91 -9.82
N VAL A 212 -1.12 -11.98 -9.13
CA VAL A 212 -1.02 -12.10 -7.67
C VAL A 212 0.22 -12.92 -7.30
N PHE A 213 1.05 -12.36 -6.43
CA PHE A 213 2.19 -13.03 -5.82
C PHE A 213 1.91 -13.24 -4.34
N ARG A 214 2.06 -14.48 -3.88
CA ARG A 214 1.74 -14.87 -2.50
C ARG A 214 2.77 -15.85 -1.96
N ILE A 215 3.04 -15.85 -0.66
CA ILE A 215 3.99 -16.76 -0.02
C ILE A 215 3.59 -18.22 -0.29
N THR A 216 2.30 -18.53 -0.18
CA THR A 216 1.75 -19.84 -0.53
C THR A 216 0.74 -19.68 -1.67
N PRO A 217 1.20 -19.71 -2.95
CA PRO A 217 0.36 -19.43 -4.10
C PRO A 217 -0.65 -20.53 -4.39
N ASP A 218 -1.82 -20.15 -4.90
CA ASP A 218 -2.80 -21.05 -5.49
C ASP A 218 -2.53 -21.14 -7.01
N VAL A 219 -1.77 -22.14 -7.38
CA VAL A 219 -1.37 -22.35 -8.78
C VAL A 219 -2.58 -22.60 -9.68
N GLU A 220 -3.66 -23.22 -9.16
CA GLU A 220 -4.88 -23.47 -9.93
C GLU A 220 -5.60 -22.15 -10.28
N LYS A 221 -5.46 -21.12 -9.45
CA LYS A 221 -5.96 -19.75 -9.73
C LYS A 221 -4.98 -18.88 -10.51
N GLY A 222 -3.82 -19.41 -10.91
CA GLY A 222 -2.79 -18.66 -11.63
C GLY A 222 -1.96 -17.73 -10.74
N GLU A 223 -2.02 -17.89 -9.41
CA GLU A 223 -1.15 -17.15 -8.50
C GLU A 223 0.30 -17.63 -8.61
N LYS A 224 1.23 -16.72 -8.37
CA LYS A 224 2.67 -16.97 -8.40
C LYS A 224 3.27 -16.92 -6.99
N ALA A 225 4.39 -17.61 -6.79
CA ALA A 225 5.13 -17.52 -5.54
C ALA A 225 5.72 -16.10 -5.37
N LEU A 226 5.51 -15.51 -4.18
CA LEU A 226 6.22 -14.31 -3.78
C LEU A 226 7.67 -14.69 -3.46
N VAL A 227 8.60 -14.09 -4.17
CA VAL A 227 10.03 -14.31 -4.03
C VAL A 227 10.71 -12.99 -3.75
N ILE A 228 11.44 -12.91 -2.66
CA ILE A 228 12.24 -11.75 -2.29
C ILE A 228 13.64 -12.26 -1.95
N PRO A 229 14.57 -12.29 -2.92
CA PRO A 229 15.90 -12.84 -2.66
C PRO A 229 16.62 -12.02 -1.59
N PHE A 230 17.06 -12.65 -0.50
CA PHE A 230 17.75 -11.99 0.61
C PHE A 230 19.01 -11.23 0.17
N TRP A 231 19.66 -11.66 -0.89
CA TRP A 231 20.85 -11.00 -1.44
C TRP A 231 20.55 -9.71 -2.21
N ALA A 232 19.27 -9.40 -2.46
CA ALA A 232 18.80 -8.10 -2.97
C ALA A 232 18.57 -7.08 -1.84
N LEU A 233 18.63 -7.52 -0.57
CA LEU A 233 18.55 -6.64 0.59
C LEU A 233 19.86 -5.86 0.76
N ASN A 234 19.79 -4.65 1.30
CA ASN A 234 20.99 -3.99 1.80
C ASN A 234 21.47 -4.63 3.11
N PHE A 235 22.66 -4.29 3.56
CA PHE A 235 23.28 -4.91 4.71
C PHE A 235 22.42 -4.74 5.99
N ASP A 236 21.92 -3.55 6.25
CA ASP A 236 21.12 -3.27 7.45
C ASP A 236 19.80 -4.05 7.44
N GLU A 237 19.10 -4.10 6.30
CA GLU A 237 17.89 -4.88 6.11
C GLU A 237 18.15 -6.37 6.31
N LEU A 238 19.23 -6.88 5.70
CA LEU A 238 19.62 -8.27 5.81
C LEU A 238 19.93 -8.67 7.26
N ILE A 239 20.74 -7.86 7.96
CA ILE A 239 21.10 -8.16 9.35
C ILE A 239 19.87 -8.16 10.24
N LYS A 240 19.00 -7.17 10.15
CA LYS A 240 17.75 -7.13 10.91
C LYS A 240 16.87 -8.36 10.67
N LEU A 241 16.73 -8.76 9.38
CA LEU A 241 15.89 -9.89 8.99
C LEU A 241 16.53 -11.25 9.27
N SER A 242 17.86 -11.35 9.40
CA SER A 242 18.58 -12.62 9.58
C SER A 242 19.13 -12.81 10.99
N LEU A 243 20.13 -12.02 11.36
CA LEU A 243 20.92 -12.16 12.58
C LEU A 243 20.37 -11.33 13.75
N GLY A 244 19.66 -10.24 13.48
CA GLY A 244 19.19 -9.29 14.47
C GLY A 244 20.24 -8.21 14.76
N LYS A 245 20.51 -7.93 16.05
CA LYS A 245 21.44 -6.85 16.42
C LYS A 245 22.88 -7.36 16.51
N LEU A 246 23.79 -6.67 15.83
CA LEU A 246 25.24 -6.85 15.91
C LEU A 246 25.90 -5.57 16.44
N ASP A 247 27.07 -5.68 17.05
CA ASP A 247 27.94 -4.53 17.33
C ASP A 247 28.77 -4.14 16.10
N ASP A 248 29.50 -3.02 16.18
CA ASP A 248 30.25 -2.48 15.04
C ASP A 248 31.35 -3.44 14.55
N ARG A 249 32.04 -4.14 15.46
CA ARG A 249 33.07 -5.12 15.12
C ARG A 249 32.46 -6.34 14.46
N GLN A 250 31.38 -6.86 15.02
CA GLN A 250 30.64 -8.00 14.48
C GLN A 250 30.10 -7.65 13.06
N SER A 251 29.51 -6.46 12.92
CA SER A 251 28.99 -5.96 11.65
C SER A 251 30.07 -5.87 10.57
N ALA A 252 31.23 -5.32 10.90
CA ALA A 252 32.35 -5.22 9.96
C ALA A 252 32.81 -6.60 9.47
N VAL A 253 33.02 -7.56 10.39
CA VAL A 253 33.47 -8.90 10.03
C VAL A 253 32.42 -9.68 9.21
N VAL A 254 31.13 -9.51 9.52
CA VAL A 254 30.05 -10.12 8.74
C VAL A 254 29.96 -9.48 7.37
N ALA A 255 30.12 -8.17 7.25
CA ALA A 255 30.13 -7.46 5.97
C ALA A 255 31.28 -7.94 5.05
N ASP A 256 32.50 -8.05 5.62
CA ASP A 256 33.67 -8.57 4.89
C ASP A 256 33.45 -10.01 4.40
N ALA A 257 32.86 -10.86 5.22
CA ALA A 257 32.55 -12.23 4.84
C ALA A 257 31.50 -12.28 3.71
N ILE A 258 30.49 -11.42 3.74
CA ILE A 258 29.49 -11.31 2.66
C ILE A 258 30.16 -10.86 1.37
N VAL A 259 31.04 -9.85 1.41
CA VAL A 259 31.79 -9.38 0.24
C VAL A 259 32.66 -10.50 -0.35
N ALA A 260 33.32 -11.30 0.51
CA ALA A 260 34.12 -12.44 0.07
C ALA A 260 33.25 -13.49 -0.66
N LEU A 261 32.07 -13.83 -0.11
CA LEU A 261 31.13 -14.75 -0.76
C LEU A 261 30.57 -14.21 -2.06
N LYS A 262 30.29 -12.90 -2.14
CA LYS A 262 29.87 -12.23 -3.38
C LYS A 262 31.01 -12.25 -4.43
N SER A 263 32.26 -12.07 -4.03
CA SER A 263 33.43 -12.19 -4.90
C SER A 263 33.55 -13.61 -5.49
N GLU A 264 33.35 -14.63 -4.65
CA GLU A 264 33.31 -16.03 -5.11
C GLU A 264 32.19 -16.24 -6.15
N SER A 265 30.99 -15.72 -5.89
CA SER A 265 29.86 -15.79 -6.81
C SER A 265 30.16 -15.15 -8.17
N ILE A 266 30.76 -13.94 -8.20
CA ILE A 266 31.12 -13.27 -9.46
C ILE A 266 32.17 -14.06 -10.23
N SER A 267 33.14 -14.68 -9.55
CA SER A 267 34.15 -15.52 -10.16
C SER A 267 33.54 -16.75 -10.88
N ARG A 268 32.47 -17.30 -10.31
CA ARG A 268 31.76 -18.47 -10.84
C ARG A 268 30.72 -18.11 -11.90
N GLN A 269 30.00 -17.04 -11.67
CA GLN A 269 28.94 -16.55 -12.54
C GLN A 269 29.09 -15.02 -12.74
N PRO A 270 29.94 -14.60 -13.72
CA PRO A 270 30.14 -13.19 -14.02
C PRO A 270 28.84 -12.50 -14.39
N ARG A 271 28.67 -11.25 -13.93
CA ARG A 271 27.50 -10.42 -14.21
C ARG A 271 27.93 -9.10 -14.82
N GLU A 272 27.25 -8.68 -15.87
CA GLU A 272 27.53 -7.40 -16.52
C GLU A 272 27.35 -6.24 -15.52
N GLY A 273 28.23 -5.25 -15.60
CA GLY A 273 28.21 -4.10 -14.69
C GLY A 273 28.84 -4.32 -13.31
N THR A 274 29.27 -5.55 -12.99
CA THR A 274 29.89 -5.89 -11.71
C THR A 274 31.36 -6.19 -11.87
N THR A 275 32.22 -5.51 -11.11
CA THR A 275 33.68 -5.75 -11.05
C THR A 275 34.11 -5.93 -9.60
N PHE A 276 35.23 -6.64 -9.39
CA PHE A 276 35.76 -6.86 -8.04
C PHE A 276 36.07 -5.56 -7.30
N GLU A 277 36.58 -4.54 -8.02
CA GLU A 277 36.97 -3.25 -7.42
C GLU A 277 35.76 -2.42 -6.96
N ARG A 278 34.59 -2.67 -7.52
CA ARG A 278 33.34 -1.95 -7.23
C ARG A 278 32.37 -2.71 -6.35
N LEU A 279 32.78 -3.92 -5.95
CA LEU A 279 31.91 -4.78 -5.15
C LEU A 279 31.83 -4.26 -3.72
N ALA A 280 30.61 -3.94 -3.30
CA ALA A 280 30.28 -3.54 -1.93
C ALA A 280 29.34 -4.56 -1.29
N VAL A 281 29.19 -4.48 0.04
CA VAL A 281 28.26 -5.34 0.77
C VAL A 281 26.82 -5.17 0.29
N ASP A 282 26.43 -3.95 -0.14
CA ASP A 282 25.10 -3.64 -0.67
C ASP A 282 24.94 -3.91 -2.17
N SER A 283 25.98 -4.33 -2.87
CA SER A 283 25.85 -4.72 -4.27
C SER A 283 24.84 -5.87 -4.42
N PRO A 284 23.84 -5.80 -5.34
CA PRO A 284 22.81 -6.82 -5.50
C PRO A 284 23.38 -8.06 -6.24
N VAL A 285 24.31 -8.73 -5.57
CA VAL A 285 25.00 -9.92 -6.04
C VAL A 285 24.62 -11.10 -5.15
N PRO A 286 24.19 -12.24 -5.72
CA PRO A 286 23.88 -13.44 -4.96
C PRO A 286 25.08 -13.95 -4.17
N PHE A 287 24.82 -14.47 -2.98
CA PHE A 287 25.78 -15.20 -2.15
C PHE A 287 25.03 -16.22 -1.29
N CYS A 288 25.69 -17.29 -0.86
CA CYS A 288 25.03 -18.34 -0.09
C CYS A 288 24.98 -18.00 1.41
N ILE A 289 23.79 -17.66 1.92
CA ILE A 289 23.57 -17.36 3.36
C ILE A 289 23.73 -18.61 4.22
N HIS A 290 23.46 -19.81 3.69
CA HIS A 290 23.68 -21.07 4.39
C HIS A 290 25.17 -21.32 4.61
N LYS A 291 26.03 -21.00 3.61
CA LYS A 291 27.48 -21.04 3.77
C LYS A 291 27.95 -20.00 4.76
N LEU A 292 27.42 -18.75 4.72
CA LEU A 292 27.72 -17.70 5.69
C LEU A 292 27.43 -18.18 7.12
N TRP A 293 26.23 -18.75 7.33
CA TRP A 293 25.85 -19.31 8.63
C TRP A 293 26.80 -20.43 9.07
N PHE A 294 27.12 -21.36 8.17
CA PHE A 294 27.94 -22.53 8.45
C PHE A 294 29.38 -22.14 8.83
N ASP A 295 29.98 -21.21 8.06
CA ASP A 295 31.35 -20.74 8.31
C ASP A 295 31.44 -20.01 9.66
N PHE A 296 30.46 -19.13 9.99
CA PHE A 296 30.41 -18.49 11.29
C PHE A 296 30.05 -19.45 12.41
N HIS A 297 29.20 -20.45 12.17
CA HIS A 297 28.91 -21.48 13.16
C HIS A 297 30.18 -22.28 13.49
N GLN A 298 30.96 -22.66 12.49
CA GLN A 298 32.26 -23.30 12.73
C GLN A 298 33.18 -22.38 13.53
N ARG A 299 33.30 -21.14 13.15
CA ARG A 299 34.15 -20.15 13.86
C ARG A 299 33.80 -20.02 15.33
N GLU A 300 32.52 -20.03 15.67
CA GLU A 300 32.04 -19.86 17.06
C GLU A 300 32.09 -21.13 17.92
N HIS A 301 31.99 -22.31 17.31
CA HIS A 301 31.83 -23.58 18.04
C HIS A 301 32.99 -24.56 17.83
N ARG A 302 33.91 -24.25 16.90
CA ARG A 302 35.05 -25.11 16.61
C ARG A 302 35.90 -25.26 17.84
N THR A 303 36.14 -26.49 18.22
CA THR A 303 37.20 -26.86 19.17
C THR A 303 38.39 -27.45 18.42
N VAL A 304 39.58 -27.29 18.98
CA VAL A 304 40.84 -27.62 18.32
C VAL A 304 41.75 -28.46 19.21
N ILE A 305 42.55 -29.28 18.58
CA ILE A 305 43.57 -30.11 19.19
C ILE A 305 44.94 -29.55 18.79
N PRO A 306 45.81 -29.20 19.74
CA PRO A 306 47.19 -28.82 19.46
C PRO A 306 47.93 -29.95 18.76
N LYS A 307 48.65 -29.65 17.66
CA LYS A 307 49.50 -30.63 16.99
C LYS A 307 50.79 -30.85 17.83
N PRO A 308 51.16 -32.10 18.16
CA PRO A 308 52.39 -32.36 18.87
C PRO A 308 53.62 -31.88 18.10
N GLY A 309 54.43 -31.00 18.68
CA GLY A 309 55.67 -30.51 18.09
C GLY A 309 55.52 -29.42 17.03
N ALA A 310 54.31 -28.96 16.75
CA ALA A 310 54.01 -27.86 15.83
C ALA A 310 53.96 -26.49 16.53
N ALA A 311 53.96 -25.39 15.75
CA ALA A 311 53.75 -24.07 16.27
C ALA A 311 52.37 -23.93 16.98
N ALA A 312 52.22 -22.98 17.91
CA ALA A 312 51.04 -22.88 18.74
C ALA A 312 49.73 -22.56 17.93
N ASP A 313 49.86 -22.11 16.71
CA ASP A 313 48.82 -21.78 15.75
C ASP A 313 48.46 -22.97 14.83
N GLU A 314 49.28 -23.98 14.78
CA GLU A 314 48.96 -25.19 14.01
C GLU A 314 48.08 -26.15 14.80
N VAL A 315 46.76 -26.08 14.54
CA VAL A 315 45.74 -26.84 15.24
C VAL A 315 44.84 -27.61 14.29
N ASP A 316 44.42 -28.80 14.68
CA ASP A 316 43.41 -29.57 13.98
C ASP A 316 42.03 -29.39 14.61
N SER A 317 40.97 -29.49 13.79
CA SER A 317 39.58 -29.46 14.33
C SER A 317 39.31 -30.71 15.16
N ALA A 318 38.84 -30.54 16.39
CA ALA A 318 38.51 -31.62 17.30
C ALA A 318 37.12 -32.20 17.03
N TYR A 319 36.92 -32.87 15.89
CA TYR A 319 35.64 -33.54 15.61
C TYR A 319 35.40 -34.71 16.56
N VAL A 320 34.11 -34.99 16.85
CA VAL A 320 33.73 -36.27 17.49
C VAL A 320 33.93 -37.42 16.51
N LEU A 321 34.64 -38.45 16.98
CA LEU A 321 34.92 -39.65 16.18
C LEU A 321 34.05 -40.80 16.71
N SER A 322 33.57 -41.64 15.77
CA SER A 322 32.97 -42.93 16.06
C SER A 322 34.01 -43.96 16.46
N GLY A 323 33.58 -45.12 16.94
CA GLY A 323 34.48 -46.19 17.42
C GLY A 323 35.44 -46.74 16.32
N ASP A 324 35.12 -46.52 15.03
CA ASP A 324 35.97 -46.85 13.89
C ASP A 324 36.87 -45.69 13.42
N GLY A 325 36.91 -44.59 14.19
CA GLY A 325 37.78 -43.43 13.93
C GLY A 325 37.29 -42.46 12.87
N LYS A 326 36.07 -42.63 12.33
CA LYS A 326 35.47 -41.68 11.36
C LYS A 326 34.79 -40.53 12.11
N VAL A 327 34.75 -39.36 11.45
CA VAL A 327 34.00 -38.20 11.98
C VAL A 327 32.49 -38.53 11.99
N VAL A 328 31.86 -38.36 13.15
CA VAL A 328 30.44 -38.66 13.37
C VAL A 328 29.57 -37.73 12.54
N GLN A 329 29.90 -36.42 12.51
CA GLN A 329 29.13 -35.41 11.82
C GLN A 329 30.03 -34.24 11.40
N LEU A 330 30.27 -34.15 10.07
CA LEU A 330 30.97 -33.02 9.45
C LEU A 330 30.08 -31.78 9.33
N GLY A 331 28.78 -32.00 9.40
CA GLY A 331 27.79 -30.96 9.13
C GLY A 331 27.55 -30.74 7.64
N ASP A 332 26.49 -29.99 7.33
CA ASP A 332 26.14 -29.58 5.98
C ASP A 332 25.45 -28.21 6.03
N ALA A 333 25.97 -27.28 5.24
CA ALA A 333 25.50 -25.91 5.22
C ALA A 333 24.06 -25.83 4.71
N MET A 334 23.71 -26.52 3.61
CA MET A 334 22.40 -26.40 2.96
C MET A 334 21.28 -26.97 3.82
N SER A 335 21.52 -28.06 4.55
CA SER A 335 20.56 -28.62 5.50
C SER A 335 20.59 -27.96 6.88
N VAL A 336 21.41 -26.90 7.05
CA VAL A 336 21.61 -26.19 8.32
C VAL A 336 21.99 -27.15 9.47
N THR A 337 22.82 -28.16 9.13
CA THR A 337 23.30 -29.16 10.09
C THR A 337 24.71 -28.78 10.54
N PRO A 338 24.94 -28.50 11.84
CA PRO A 338 26.25 -28.08 12.31
C PRO A 338 27.22 -29.26 12.42
N PRO A 339 28.55 -29.03 12.36
CA PRO A 339 29.55 -30.02 12.73
C PRO A 339 29.47 -30.38 14.21
N LEU A 340 29.84 -31.60 14.54
CA LEU A 340 29.90 -32.06 15.94
C LEU A 340 31.34 -32.06 16.43
N TYR A 341 31.64 -31.18 17.37
CA TYR A 341 32.98 -31.05 17.98
C TYR A 341 33.04 -31.65 19.39
N ARG A 342 34.23 -32.10 19.78
CA ARG A 342 34.50 -32.56 21.12
C ARG A 342 34.41 -31.42 22.14
N THR A 343 33.94 -31.73 23.33
CA THR A 343 33.89 -30.76 24.43
C THR A 343 35.29 -30.32 24.85
N VAL A 344 35.42 -29.06 25.30
CA VAL A 344 36.69 -28.50 25.76
C VAL A 344 37.19 -29.29 26.95
N LYS A 345 38.47 -29.67 26.90
CA LYS A 345 39.21 -30.34 27.99
C LYS A 345 40.58 -29.67 28.09
N THR A 346 40.76 -28.79 29.07
CA THR A 346 41.96 -27.96 29.21
C THR A 346 43.13 -28.67 29.83
N THR A 347 42.92 -29.86 30.41
CA THR A 347 43.94 -30.67 31.10
C THR A 347 44.21 -31.96 30.32
N GLY A 348 45.46 -32.41 30.31
CA GLY A 348 45.93 -33.64 29.69
C GLY A 348 46.93 -33.39 28.56
N PRO A 349 47.67 -34.44 28.14
CA PRO A 349 48.58 -34.37 26.99
C PRO A 349 47.80 -34.28 25.65
N ALA A 350 48.44 -33.78 24.58
CA ALA A 350 47.90 -33.90 23.24
C ALA A 350 47.89 -35.43 22.85
N PRO A 351 46.83 -35.93 22.17
CA PRO A 351 45.64 -35.28 21.62
C PRO A 351 44.41 -35.23 22.55
N GLU A 352 44.57 -35.47 23.86
CA GLU A 352 43.42 -35.41 24.80
C GLU A 352 42.98 -33.99 25.12
N ARG A 353 43.94 -33.03 25.08
CA ARG A 353 43.66 -31.63 25.28
C ARG A 353 42.88 -31.03 24.13
N VAL A 354 41.74 -30.41 24.45
CA VAL A 354 40.84 -29.76 23.47
C VAL A 354 40.60 -28.32 23.96
N ASN A 355 40.91 -27.36 23.11
CA ASN A 355 40.73 -25.94 23.37
C ASN A 355 39.64 -25.35 22.50
N TRP A 356 39.13 -24.16 22.85
CA TRP A 356 38.33 -23.36 21.90
C TRP A 356 39.20 -22.87 20.75
N GLY A 357 38.60 -22.75 19.58
CA GLY A 357 39.23 -22.05 18.44
C GLY A 357 39.54 -20.59 18.79
N PRO A 358 40.59 -20.00 18.18
CA PRO A 358 41.11 -18.69 18.59
C PRO A 358 40.22 -17.49 18.23
N ASP A 359 39.34 -17.60 17.26
CA ASP A 359 38.70 -16.44 16.60
C ASP A 359 37.19 -16.41 16.80
N THR A 360 36.69 -16.15 17.99
CA THR A 360 35.26 -16.01 18.24
C THR A 360 34.80 -14.54 18.15
N LEU A 361 33.59 -14.32 17.61
CA LEU A 361 32.89 -13.03 17.53
C LEU A 361 31.81 -12.86 18.61
N ASN A 362 31.51 -13.94 19.35
CA ASN A 362 30.43 -14.02 20.34
C ASN A 362 29.03 -13.77 19.74
N ILE A 363 28.76 -14.33 18.55
CA ILE A 363 27.46 -14.22 17.82
C ILE A 363 26.64 -15.52 17.84
N ARG A 364 26.85 -16.39 18.81
CA ARG A 364 26.18 -17.70 18.92
C ARG A 364 24.66 -17.60 18.95
N GLN A 365 24.13 -16.60 19.68
CA GLN A 365 22.68 -16.37 19.73
C GLN A 365 22.12 -15.95 18.38
N GLN A 366 22.79 -15.04 17.69
CA GLN A 366 22.42 -14.55 16.36
C GLN A 366 22.45 -15.69 15.33
N LEU A 367 23.44 -16.56 15.38
CA LEU A 367 23.54 -17.75 14.53
C LEU A 367 22.42 -18.76 14.82
N ALA A 368 22.01 -18.93 16.07
CA ALA A 368 20.87 -19.77 16.42
C ALA A 368 19.56 -19.21 15.89
N VAL A 369 19.36 -17.87 15.94
CA VAL A 369 18.22 -17.19 15.33
C VAL A 369 18.22 -17.39 13.82
N LEU A 370 19.35 -17.17 13.14
CA LEU A 370 19.47 -17.39 11.69
C LEU A 370 19.17 -18.84 11.33
N ALA A 371 19.75 -19.82 12.05
CA ALA A 371 19.48 -21.24 11.82
C ALA A 371 17.99 -21.60 11.94
N SER A 372 17.29 -21.01 12.92
CA SER A 372 15.85 -21.17 13.05
C SER A 372 15.10 -20.66 11.84
N LYS A 373 15.42 -19.44 11.36
CA LYS A 373 14.78 -18.83 10.19
C LYS A 373 15.09 -19.56 8.89
N LEU A 374 16.32 -20.09 8.70
CA LEU A 374 16.70 -20.88 7.54
C LEU A 374 15.93 -22.21 7.43
N ARG A 375 15.46 -22.76 8.58
CA ARG A 375 14.66 -23.98 8.62
C ARG A 375 13.16 -23.73 8.61
N ASP A 376 12.72 -22.49 8.88
CA ASP A 376 11.30 -22.16 9.01
C ASP A 376 10.67 -21.94 7.61
N PRO A 377 9.65 -22.75 7.23
CA PRO A 377 8.97 -22.56 5.95
C PRO A 377 8.36 -21.17 5.75
N GLN A 378 8.02 -20.45 6.84
CA GLN A 378 7.49 -19.09 6.76
C GLN A 378 8.48 -18.09 6.17
N PHE A 379 9.79 -18.37 6.24
CA PHE A 379 10.85 -17.54 5.70
C PHE A 379 11.41 -18.07 4.37
N ALA A 380 10.85 -19.14 3.81
CA ALA A 380 11.35 -19.74 2.58
C ALA A 380 11.32 -18.75 1.39
N PHE A 381 10.29 -17.89 1.31
CA PHE A 381 10.17 -16.87 0.28
C PHE A 381 11.35 -15.88 0.26
N LEU A 382 12.09 -15.77 1.35
CA LEU A 382 13.22 -14.88 1.53
C LEU A 382 14.56 -15.63 1.46
N PHE A 383 14.74 -16.70 2.26
CA PHE A 383 16.02 -17.38 2.42
C PHE A 383 16.19 -18.59 1.53
N ASN A 384 15.09 -19.18 1.03
CA ASN A 384 15.11 -20.34 0.14
C ASN A 384 14.08 -20.19 -1.00
N PRO A 385 14.20 -19.11 -1.80
CA PRO A 385 13.20 -18.72 -2.81
C PRO A 385 13.29 -19.53 -4.12
N GLY A 386 13.51 -20.83 -4.05
CA GLY A 386 13.53 -21.72 -5.22
C GLY A 386 14.70 -21.42 -6.17
N GLU A 387 14.43 -21.10 -7.43
CA GLU A 387 15.44 -20.85 -8.48
C GLU A 387 16.35 -19.64 -8.20
N TRP A 388 15.96 -18.75 -7.29
CA TRP A 388 16.76 -17.62 -6.80
C TRP A 388 17.62 -17.96 -5.57
N THR A 389 17.55 -19.20 -5.07
CA THR A 389 18.37 -19.63 -3.94
C THR A 389 19.80 -19.85 -4.39
N PRO A 390 20.80 -19.14 -3.83
CA PRO A 390 22.20 -19.35 -4.20
C PRO A 390 22.70 -20.72 -3.76
N LYS A 391 23.42 -21.40 -4.65
CA LYS A 391 24.19 -22.59 -4.35
C LYS A 391 25.38 -22.26 -3.44
N LEU A 392 26.10 -23.26 -2.97
CA LEU A 392 27.25 -23.04 -2.07
C LEU A 392 28.32 -22.12 -2.65
N ASP A 393 28.48 -22.13 -3.96
CA ASP A 393 29.41 -21.27 -4.70
C ASP A 393 28.84 -19.89 -5.07
N GLY A 394 27.62 -19.59 -4.60
CA GLY A 394 26.93 -18.34 -4.85
C GLY A 394 26.23 -18.22 -6.21
N THR A 395 26.29 -19.27 -7.07
CA THR A 395 25.55 -19.26 -8.35
C THR A 395 24.06 -19.42 -8.13
N VAL A 396 23.26 -18.81 -9.02
CA VAL A 396 21.80 -18.88 -9.03
C VAL A 396 21.26 -19.29 -10.39
N ASP A 397 20.09 -19.90 -10.41
CA ASP A 397 19.44 -20.28 -11.68
C ASP A 397 18.65 -19.10 -12.27
N ARG A 398 18.18 -18.16 -11.42
CA ARG A 398 17.53 -16.89 -11.80
C ARG A 398 18.09 -15.71 -11.02
N ASP A 399 18.21 -14.55 -11.69
CA ASP A 399 18.72 -13.31 -11.10
C ASP A 399 17.59 -12.28 -10.82
N LEU A 400 17.93 -11.11 -10.29
CA LEU A 400 17.00 -10.05 -9.85
C LEU A 400 16.20 -9.45 -11.02
N ASP A 401 16.74 -9.46 -12.25
CA ASP A 401 16.03 -9.01 -13.44
C ASP A 401 14.72 -9.77 -13.66
N ALA A 402 14.70 -11.07 -13.34
CA ALA A 402 13.51 -11.91 -13.45
C ALA A 402 12.45 -11.49 -12.40
N VAL A 403 12.86 -11.14 -11.18
CA VAL A 403 11.96 -10.63 -10.14
C VAL A 403 11.33 -9.29 -10.58
N LEU A 404 12.16 -8.36 -11.06
CA LEU A 404 11.69 -7.06 -11.53
C LEU A 404 10.77 -7.18 -12.75
N ARG A 405 11.11 -8.08 -13.68
CA ARG A 405 10.25 -8.39 -14.83
C ARG A 405 8.89 -8.92 -14.39
N ASP A 406 8.85 -9.82 -13.42
CA ASP A 406 7.62 -10.35 -12.88
C ASP A 406 6.79 -9.29 -12.16
N TRP A 407 7.41 -8.39 -11.38
CA TRP A 407 6.68 -7.39 -10.58
C TRP A 407 6.26 -6.15 -11.35
N ILE A 408 7.10 -5.63 -12.24
CA ILE A 408 6.86 -4.35 -12.92
C ILE A 408 6.98 -4.41 -14.45
N GLY A 409 7.39 -5.54 -15.01
CA GLY A 409 7.54 -5.77 -16.45
C GLY A 409 6.54 -6.77 -17.04
N GLY A 410 5.66 -7.36 -16.22
CA GLY A 410 4.67 -8.36 -16.63
C GLY A 410 3.59 -7.83 -17.58
N PRO A 411 2.79 -8.73 -18.17
CA PRO A 411 1.72 -8.35 -19.10
C PRO A 411 0.51 -7.75 -18.40
N ALA A 412 0.29 -8.07 -17.12
CA ALA A 412 -0.81 -7.51 -16.34
C ALA A 412 -0.46 -6.09 -15.87
N PRO A 413 -1.40 -5.12 -15.96
CA PRO A 413 -1.17 -3.76 -15.52
C PRO A 413 -1.01 -3.61 -14.01
N ILE A 414 -1.52 -4.57 -13.24
CA ILE A 414 -1.47 -4.57 -11.78
C ILE A 414 -0.72 -5.81 -11.28
N THR A 415 0.19 -5.59 -10.35
CA THR A 415 0.83 -6.65 -9.57
C THR A 415 0.40 -6.53 -8.13
N ILE A 416 -0.14 -7.59 -7.56
CA ILE A 416 -0.53 -7.66 -6.15
C ILE A 416 0.52 -8.50 -5.41
N LEU A 417 1.26 -7.86 -4.52
CA LEU A 417 2.14 -8.55 -3.57
C LEU A 417 1.35 -8.79 -2.30
N ASP A 418 0.78 -9.97 -2.18
CA ASP A 418 -0.04 -10.38 -1.04
C ASP A 418 0.87 -10.80 0.12
N LEU A 419 0.91 -9.94 1.13
CA LEU A 419 1.73 -10.07 2.33
C LEU A 419 0.97 -10.65 3.53
N SER A 420 -0.28 -11.08 3.34
CA SER A 420 -1.16 -11.56 4.42
C SER A 420 -0.61 -12.80 5.17
N GLY A 421 0.27 -13.57 4.53
CA GLY A 421 0.97 -14.70 5.15
C GLY A 421 2.30 -14.34 5.83
N THR A 422 2.69 -13.06 5.85
CA THR A 422 3.98 -12.63 6.40
C THR A 422 3.90 -12.48 7.93
N PRO A 423 4.90 -12.99 8.69
CA PRO A 423 4.96 -12.74 10.12
C PRO A 423 5.02 -11.23 10.45
N SER A 424 4.17 -10.77 11.35
CA SER A 424 4.04 -9.36 11.71
C SER A 424 5.37 -8.72 12.18
N ALA A 425 6.22 -9.51 12.82
CA ALA A 425 7.52 -9.06 13.33
C ALA A 425 8.49 -8.60 12.22
N VAL A 426 8.34 -9.08 10.98
CA VAL A 426 9.23 -8.74 9.86
C VAL A 426 8.55 -7.91 8.78
N LEU A 427 7.24 -7.71 8.88
CA LEU A 427 6.43 -7.05 7.85
C LEU A 427 6.95 -5.65 7.52
N ASN A 428 7.29 -4.83 8.52
CA ASN A 428 7.79 -3.47 8.32
C ASN A 428 9.11 -3.45 7.53
N ASP A 429 10.06 -4.29 7.93
CA ASP A 429 11.37 -4.34 7.26
C ASP A 429 11.24 -4.93 5.85
N LEU A 430 10.33 -5.88 5.66
CA LEU A 430 10.03 -6.45 4.35
C LEU A 430 9.41 -5.43 3.40
N ILE A 431 8.41 -4.67 3.84
CA ILE A 431 7.81 -3.59 3.04
C ILE A 431 8.87 -2.54 2.69
N GLY A 432 9.73 -2.17 3.63
CA GLY A 432 10.85 -1.27 3.39
C GLY A 432 11.77 -1.76 2.28
N ALA A 433 12.15 -3.02 2.33
CA ALA A 433 13.01 -3.66 1.33
C ALA A 433 12.33 -3.72 -0.06
N LEU A 434 11.05 -4.11 -0.13
CA LEU A 434 10.27 -4.12 -1.37
C LEU A 434 10.23 -2.74 -2.03
N LEU A 435 9.91 -1.71 -1.25
CA LEU A 435 9.86 -0.33 -1.72
C LEU A 435 11.22 0.16 -2.20
N ARG A 436 12.29 -0.18 -1.47
CA ARG A 436 13.66 0.16 -1.87
C ARG A 436 14.06 -0.52 -3.17
N ILE A 437 13.81 -1.82 -3.32
CA ILE A 437 14.12 -2.58 -4.55
C ILE A 437 13.40 -1.96 -5.75
N LEU A 438 12.10 -1.66 -5.63
CA LEU A 438 11.31 -1.03 -6.69
C LEU A 438 11.83 0.38 -7.03
N TYR A 439 12.13 1.17 -6.00
CA TYR A 439 12.65 2.53 -6.18
C TYR A 439 14.04 2.53 -6.80
N ASP A 440 14.98 1.72 -6.29
CA ASP A 440 16.36 1.67 -6.78
C ASP A 440 16.41 1.15 -8.23
N ALA A 441 15.57 0.18 -8.59
CA ALA A 441 15.45 -0.28 -9.98
C ALA A 441 15.08 0.88 -10.92
N LEU A 442 14.09 1.70 -10.58
CA LEU A 442 13.65 2.83 -11.41
C LEU A 442 14.58 4.05 -11.31
N PHE A 443 15.28 4.21 -10.19
CA PHE A 443 16.32 5.22 -10.01
C PHE A 443 17.47 5.01 -10.99
N TRP A 444 17.99 3.78 -11.09
CA TRP A 444 19.07 3.42 -12.00
C TRP A 444 18.59 3.34 -13.46
N ALA A 445 17.34 2.98 -13.69
CA ALA A 445 16.73 2.94 -15.02
C ALA A 445 16.24 4.30 -15.52
N ARG A 446 16.58 5.42 -14.88
CA ARG A 446 16.03 6.75 -15.17
C ARG A 446 16.02 7.15 -16.65
N ASN A 447 17.02 6.74 -17.40
CA ASN A 447 17.20 7.09 -18.81
C ASN A 447 17.00 5.88 -19.74
N LEU A 448 16.43 4.79 -19.24
CA LEU A 448 16.13 3.59 -19.99
C LEU A 448 14.63 3.52 -20.34
N PRO A 449 14.25 2.82 -21.40
CA PRO A 449 12.83 2.62 -21.76
C PRO A 449 12.01 1.93 -20.64
N GLU A 450 12.66 1.09 -19.82
CA GLU A 450 12.06 0.41 -18.68
C GLU A 450 11.84 1.35 -17.49
N GLY A 451 12.45 2.54 -17.53
CA GLY A 451 12.43 3.51 -16.42
C GLY A 451 11.07 4.13 -16.17
N GLY A 452 10.93 4.69 -14.97
CA GLY A 452 9.66 5.31 -14.55
C GLY A 452 9.35 6.63 -15.26
N ARG A 453 10.31 7.26 -15.96
CA ARG A 453 10.03 8.47 -16.76
C ARG A 453 9.20 8.16 -17.99
N GLU A 454 9.47 7.04 -18.65
CA GLU A 454 8.72 6.58 -19.82
C GLU A 454 7.44 5.86 -19.39
N ARG A 455 7.51 5.09 -18.31
CA ARG A 455 6.42 4.30 -17.78
C ARG A 455 6.35 4.43 -16.25
N PRO A 456 5.62 5.44 -15.72
CA PRO A 456 5.50 5.66 -14.29
C PRO A 456 4.96 4.45 -13.53
N LEU A 457 5.46 4.27 -12.30
CA LEU A 457 5.02 3.25 -11.36
C LEU A 457 4.19 3.89 -10.25
N MET A 458 3.02 3.34 -9.98
CA MET A 458 2.22 3.64 -8.79
C MET A 458 2.32 2.49 -7.81
N VAL A 459 2.74 2.76 -6.58
CA VAL A 459 2.75 1.77 -5.49
C VAL A 459 1.64 2.09 -4.51
N VAL A 460 0.74 1.14 -4.30
CA VAL A 460 -0.38 1.27 -3.35
C VAL A 460 0.01 0.60 -2.03
N LEU A 461 -0.12 1.34 -0.95
CA LEU A 461 0.27 0.95 0.40
C LEU A 461 -0.99 0.77 1.25
N GLU A 462 -1.47 -0.47 1.38
CA GLU A 462 -2.65 -0.78 2.17
C GLU A 462 -2.35 -0.76 3.66
N GLU A 463 -3.30 -0.28 4.48
CA GLU A 463 -3.20 -0.11 5.93
C GLU A 463 -1.88 0.56 6.40
N ALA A 464 -1.51 1.61 5.69
CA ALA A 464 -0.21 2.28 5.82
C ALA A 464 0.12 2.75 7.25
N HIS A 465 -0.88 3.03 8.09
CA HIS A 465 -0.67 3.40 9.49
C HIS A 465 0.04 2.30 10.30
N ALA A 466 -0.08 1.03 9.90
CA ALA A 466 0.54 -0.09 10.60
C ALA A 466 2.08 -0.07 10.50
N TYR A 467 2.65 0.56 9.48
CA TYR A 467 4.10 0.57 9.24
C TYR A 467 4.70 1.94 8.88
N LEU A 468 3.87 2.99 8.73
CA LEU A 468 4.32 4.37 8.49
C LEU A 468 4.05 5.29 9.69
N GLY A 469 4.03 4.74 10.91
CA GLY A 469 3.73 5.50 12.12
C GLY A 469 4.75 6.60 12.44
N LYS A 470 4.28 7.65 13.13
CA LYS A 470 5.09 8.83 13.55
C LYS A 470 6.34 8.44 14.33
N ASP A 471 6.20 7.47 15.24
CA ASP A 471 7.27 7.06 16.16
C ASP A 471 8.05 5.85 15.64
N GLN A 472 7.71 5.34 14.46
CA GLN A 472 8.38 4.19 13.87
C GLN A 472 9.57 4.65 13.03
N ILE A 473 10.79 4.45 13.57
CA ILE A 473 12.04 4.52 12.81
C ILE A 473 12.20 3.18 12.07
N GLY A 474 11.24 2.87 11.20
CA GLY A 474 11.23 1.63 10.42
C GLY A 474 11.78 1.80 9.01
N SER A 475 12.16 0.68 8.41
CA SER A 475 12.67 0.63 7.03
C SER A 475 11.62 1.11 6.03
N ALA A 476 10.34 0.74 6.23
CA ALA A 476 9.23 1.16 5.37
C ALA A 476 9.03 2.68 5.37
N ALA A 477 8.96 3.31 6.55
CA ALA A 477 8.80 4.76 6.65
C ALA A 477 9.98 5.51 6.01
N THR A 478 11.20 5.00 6.15
CA THR A 478 12.39 5.58 5.52
C THR A 478 12.33 5.50 4.00
N ALA A 479 11.95 4.34 3.44
CA ALA A 479 11.78 4.15 2.01
C ALA A 479 10.68 5.06 1.45
N VAL A 480 9.51 5.13 2.11
CA VAL A 480 8.39 5.97 1.66
C VAL A 480 8.74 7.46 1.75
N ARG A 481 9.43 7.92 2.81
CA ARG A 481 9.91 9.32 2.88
C ARG A 481 10.83 9.66 1.71
N ARG A 482 11.72 8.76 1.31
CA ARG A 482 12.59 8.94 0.14
C ARG A 482 11.77 9.03 -1.14
N ILE A 483 10.84 8.10 -1.36
CA ILE A 483 9.94 8.12 -2.52
C ILE A 483 9.09 9.40 -2.53
N ALA A 484 8.52 9.80 -1.40
CA ALA A 484 7.68 10.99 -1.29
C ALA A 484 8.44 12.29 -1.65
N LYS A 485 9.73 12.39 -1.30
CA LYS A 485 10.57 13.55 -1.61
C LYS A 485 11.11 13.57 -3.04
N GLU A 486 11.46 12.41 -3.59
CA GLU A 486 12.26 12.32 -4.82
C GLU A 486 11.59 11.47 -5.92
N GLY A 487 10.62 10.62 -5.58
CA GLY A 487 10.02 9.63 -6.48
C GLY A 487 9.49 10.22 -7.78
N ARG A 488 8.91 11.43 -7.71
CA ARG A 488 8.44 12.16 -8.90
C ARG A 488 9.50 12.30 -10.00
N LYS A 489 10.77 12.47 -9.65
CA LYS A 489 11.87 12.63 -10.62
C LYS A 489 12.17 11.33 -11.37
N TYR A 490 11.80 10.21 -10.77
CA TYR A 490 12.06 8.85 -11.27
C TYR A 490 10.78 8.13 -11.69
N GLY A 491 9.65 8.85 -11.73
CA GLY A 491 8.34 8.30 -12.10
C GLY A 491 7.79 7.28 -11.11
N VAL A 492 8.10 7.42 -9.82
CA VAL A 492 7.57 6.56 -8.76
C VAL A 492 6.62 7.36 -7.89
N GLY A 493 5.34 7.00 -7.89
CA GLY A 493 4.34 7.55 -7.00
C GLY A 493 3.85 6.53 -5.98
N VAL A 494 3.33 7.01 -4.86
CA VAL A 494 2.69 6.19 -3.84
C VAL A 494 1.24 6.62 -3.63
N MET A 495 0.39 5.64 -3.39
CA MET A 495 -0.97 5.85 -2.86
C MET A 495 -1.04 5.23 -1.46
N VAL A 496 -1.21 6.08 -0.47
CA VAL A 496 -1.31 5.70 0.94
C VAL A 496 -2.76 5.43 1.29
N VAL A 497 -3.10 4.21 1.70
CA VAL A 497 -4.45 3.84 2.12
C VAL A 497 -4.45 3.60 3.63
N SER A 498 -5.33 4.29 4.36
CA SER A 498 -5.34 4.20 5.83
C SER A 498 -6.69 4.53 6.45
N GLN A 499 -7.00 3.84 7.53
CA GLN A 499 -8.13 4.17 8.39
C GLN A 499 -7.78 5.16 9.51
N ARG A 500 -6.49 5.43 9.76
CA ARG A 500 -5.98 6.32 10.81
C ARG A 500 -4.92 7.28 10.28
N PRO A 501 -5.32 8.29 9.51
CA PRO A 501 -4.36 9.24 8.94
C PRO A 501 -3.55 9.99 10.00
N SER A 502 -4.08 10.20 11.19
CA SER A 502 -3.37 10.87 12.29
C SER A 502 -2.19 10.07 12.86
N GLU A 503 -2.14 8.77 12.64
CA GLU A 503 -1.02 7.91 13.05
C GLU A 503 0.11 7.90 12.02
N ILE A 504 -0.13 8.30 10.77
CA ILE A 504 0.88 8.34 9.71
C ILE A 504 1.86 9.51 9.95
N ASP A 505 3.12 9.31 9.56
CA ASP A 505 4.15 10.36 9.57
C ASP A 505 3.66 11.60 8.79
N PRO A 506 3.58 12.78 9.44
CA PRO A 506 3.09 14.00 8.81
C PRO A 506 3.89 14.41 7.57
N THR A 507 5.20 14.09 7.53
CA THR A 507 6.05 14.39 6.38
C THR A 507 5.63 13.60 5.14
N ILE A 508 5.24 12.33 5.31
CA ILE A 508 4.73 11.49 4.23
C ILE A 508 3.37 11.99 3.78
N PHE A 509 2.46 12.20 4.75
CA PHE A 509 1.08 12.57 4.45
C PHE A 509 0.96 13.94 3.76
N SER A 510 1.79 14.92 4.16
CA SER A 510 1.85 16.26 3.54
C SER A 510 2.40 16.28 2.11
N GLN A 511 3.08 15.22 1.68
CA GLN A 511 3.55 15.06 0.29
C GLN A 511 2.49 14.44 -0.64
N CYS A 512 1.36 13.97 -0.08
CA CYS A 512 0.25 13.49 -0.89
C CYS A 512 -0.44 14.67 -1.58
N GLY A 513 -0.15 14.85 -2.87
CA GLY A 513 -0.73 15.94 -3.67
C GLY A 513 -2.24 15.82 -3.87
N THR A 514 -2.83 14.65 -3.64
CA THR A 514 -4.27 14.41 -3.74
C THR A 514 -4.75 13.53 -2.61
N ILE A 515 -5.86 13.92 -1.97
CA ILE A 515 -6.45 13.20 -0.84
C ILE A 515 -7.91 12.88 -1.15
N PHE A 516 -8.26 11.60 -1.05
CA PHE A 516 -9.64 11.11 -1.03
C PHE A 516 -10.02 10.92 0.44
N ALA A 517 -10.71 11.90 1.03
CA ALA A 517 -11.18 11.86 2.40
C ALA A 517 -12.60 11.30 2.43
N MET A 518 -12.74 10.07 2.88
CA MET A 518 -14.03 9.42 3.11
C MET A 518 -14.50 9.71 4.55
N ARG A 519 -15.55 9.01 5.02
CA ARG A 519 -16.08 9.25 6.37
C ARG A 519 -14.99 9.10 7.45
N LEU A 520 -14.78 10.17 8.23
CA LEU A 520 -13.86 10.26 9.36
C LEU A 520 -14.58 10.85 10.56
N ALA A 521 -14.76 10.07 11.63
CA ALA A 521 -15.44 10.50 12.84
C ALA A 521 -14.51 11.19 13.85
N ASN A 522 -13.22 10.81 13.87
CA ASN A 522 -12.24 11.31 14.82
C ASN A 522 -11.72 12.70 14.43
N ASP A 523 -11.72 13.64 15.38
CA ASP A 523 -11.27 15.03 15.18
C ASP A 523 -9.79 15.13 14.83
N THR A 524 -8.95 14.28 15.43
CA THR A 524 -7.49 14.26 15.17
C THR A 524 -7.22 13.82 13.73
N ASP A 525 -7.95 12.82 13.24
CA ASP A 525 -7.84 12.34 11.86
C ASP A 525 -8.29 13.41 10.86
N ARG A 526 -9.42 14.10 11.15
CA ARG A 526 -9.87 15.22 10.32
C ARG A 526 -8.88 16.39 10.32
N GLY A 527 -8.31 16.70 11.50
CA GLY A 527 -7.27 17.72 11.65
C GLY A 527 -6.02 17.42 10.80
N GLN A 528 -5.60 16.17 10.75
CA GLN A 528 -4.46 15.74 9.90
C GLN A 528 -4.76 15.92 8.40
N VAL A 529 -5.94 15.54 7.94
CA VAL A 529 -6.38 15.71 6.55
C VAL A 529 -6.47 17.21 6.20
N ALA A 530 -7.08 18.01 7.07
CA ALA A 530 -7.20 19.45 6.87
C ALA A 530 -5.83 20.15 6.82
N GLY A 531 -4.89 19.70 7.67
CA GLY A 531 -3.53 20.26 7.72
C GLY A 531 -2.64 19.89 6.52
N ALA A 532 -2.93 18.76 5.88
CA ALA A 532 -2.21 18.31 4.68
C ALA A 532 -2.80 18.88 3.38
N SER A 533 -4.05 19.36 3.43
CA SER A 533 -4.67 20.02 2.27
C SER A 533 -4.07 21.40 2.05
N SER A 534 -3.65 21.70 0.83
CA SER A 534 -3.21 23.04 0.42
C SER A 534 -4.35 24.08 0.43
N ASP A 535 -5.58 23.60 0.43
CA ASP A 535 -6.80 24.40 0.36
C ASP A 535 -7.30 24.71 1.77
N ASN A 536 -7.58 25.96 2.07
CA ASN A 536 -8.14 26.36 3.38
C ASN A 536 -9.65 26.02 3.48
N LEU A 537 -9.96 24.72 3.50
CA LEU A 537 -11.31 24.18 3.36
C LEU A 537 -11.88 23.62 4.67
N LYS A 538 -11.59 24.24 5.81
CA LYS A 538 -12.03 23.74 7.13
C LYS A 538 -13.51 23.36 7.17
N GLY A 539 -14.41 24.22 6.66
CA GLY A 539 -15.84 23.93 6.64
C GLY A 539 -16.25 22.73 5.78
N LEU A 540 -15.47 22.40 4.75
CA LEU A 540 -15.74 21.21 3.92
C LEU A 540 -15.35 19.92 4.66
N PHE A 541 -14.30 19.94 5.46
CA PHE A 541 -13.88 18.78 6.25
C PHE A 541 -14.76 18.52 7.48
N ASP A 542 -15.52 19.50 7.92
CA ASP A 542 -16.48 19.33 9.04
C ASP A 542 -17.64 18.38 8.68
N ILE A 543 -17.92 18.16 7.39
CA ILE A 543 -18.95 17.21 6.93
C ILE A 543 -18.44 15.76 6.80
N LEU A 544 -17.13 15.48 6.97
CA LEU A 544 -16.58 14.13 6.86
C LEU A 544 -17.27 13.08 7.76
N PRO A 545 -17.70 13.40 9.02
CA PRO A 545 -18.36 12.40 9.86
C PRO A 545 -19.71 11.90 9.33
N ILE A 546 -20.38 12.69 8.51
CA ILE A 546 -21.73 12.40 8.01
C ILE A 546 -21.75 11.89 6.56
N LEU A 547 -20.60 11.67 5.94
CA LEU A 547 -20.53 11.11 4.60
C LEU A 547 -21.09 9.68 4.55
N ARG A 548 -21.77 9.36 3.48
CA ARG A 548 -22.29 8.01 3.20
C ARG A 548 -21.13 7.05 2.91
N THR A 549 -21.38 5.76 3.01
CA THR A 549 -20.42 4.75 2.54
C THR A 549 -20.22 4.90 1.03
N GLY A 550 -18.95 4.91 0.60
CA GLY A 550 -18.57 5.15 -0.80
C GLY A 550 -18.58 6.63 -1.21
N GLU A 551 -18.85 7.55 -0.28
CA GLU A 551 -18.77 8.99 -0.54
C GLU A 551 -17.43 9.55 -0.04
N ALA A 552 -16.82 10.41 -0.84
CA ALA A 552 -15.54 11.04 -0.52
C ALA A 552 -15.52 12.54 -0.85
N ILE A 553 -14.72 13.27 -0.11
CA ILE A 553 -14.26 14.61 -0.49
C ILE A 553 -12.88 14.43 -1.10
N VAL A 554 -12.74 14.80 -2.37
CA VAL A 554 -11.45 14.74 -3.09
C VAL A 554 -10.88 16.14 -3.19
N VAL A 555 -9.68 16.31 -2.67
CA VAL A 555 -8.94 17.58 -2.67
C VAL A 555 -7.54 17.37 -3.22
N GLY A 556 -6.92 18.43 -3.66
CA GLY A 556 -5.52 18.41 -4.10
C GLY A 556 -5.37 18.56 -5.60
N GLU A 557 -4.16 18.32 -6.11
CA GLU A 557 -3.74 18.71 -7.45
C GLU A 557 -4.40 17.95 -8.59
N ALA A 558 -4.85 16.71 -8.33
CA ALA A 558 -5.45 15.88 -9.38
C ALA A 558 -6.90 16.25 -9.71
N VAL A 559 -7.56 17.11 -8.95
CA VAL A 559 -8.91 17.63 -9.25
C VAL A 559 -8.84 19.13 -9.53
N SER A 560 -9.69 19.64 -10.40
CA SER A 560 -9.72 21.08 -10.72
C SER A 560 -10.21 21.90 -9.53
N LEU A 561 -11.24 21.41 -8.84
CA LEU A 561 -11.77 21.95 -7.59
C LEU A 561 -11.94 20.84 -6.56
N PRO A 562 -11.94 21.14 -5.26
CA PRO A 562 -12.40 20.21 -4.25
C PRO A 562 -13.81 19.70 -4.58
N ILE A 563 -13.98 18.38 -4.61
CA ILE A 563 -15.24 17.76 -4.98
C ILE A 563 -15.75 16.82 -3.89
N ARG A 564 -17.04 16.88 -3.65
CA ARG A 564 -17.76 15.83 -2.93
C ARG A 564 -18.29 14.86 -3.99
N THR A 565 -17.83 13.63 -3.95
CA THR A 565 -18.14 12.62 -4.96
C THR A 565 -18.70 11.37 -4.34
N LEU A 566 -19.64 10.74 -5.02
CA LEU A 566 -20.06 9.38 -4.79
C LEU A 566 -19.22 8.48 -5.72
N ILE A 567 -18.36 7.66 -5.13
CA ILE A 567 -17.50 6.73 -5.88
C ILE A 567 -18.37 5.62 -6.42
N ASP A 568 -18.23 5.33 -7.72
CA ASP A 568 -18.92 4.21 -8.34
C ASP A 568 -18.27 2.90 -7.86
N PRO A 569 -19.03 2.03 -7.16
CA PRO A 569 -18.47 0.77 -6.69
C PRO A 569 -18.20 -0.14 -7.89
N PRO A 570 -17.13 -0.95 -7.86
CA PRO A 570 -16.94 -2.00 -8.85
C PRO A 570 -18.10 -3.00 -8.80
N ASP A 571 -18.28 -3.77 -9.88
CA ASP A 571 -19.29 -4.80 -9.97
C ASP A 571 -19.29 -5.71 -8.74
N LYS A 572 -20.47 -6.23 -8.38
CA LYS A 572 -20.69 -7.01 -7.16
C LYS A 572 -19.70 -8.17 -6.99
N TYR A 573 -19.28 -8.79 -8.10
CA TYR A 573 -18.31 -9.89 -8.13
C TYR A 573 -16.83 -9.43 -8.11
N ARG A 574 -16.58 -8.13 -8.20
CA ARG A 574 -15.25 -7.49 -8.21
C ARG A 574 -15.03 -6.60 -7.00
N ARG A 575 -15.60 -6.96 -5.87
CA ARG A 575 -15.39 -6.24 -4.61
C ARG A 575 -14.23 -6.87 -3.85
N PRO A 576 -13.43 -6.05 -3.16
CA PRO A 576 -12.43 -6.55 -2.22
C PRO A 576 -13.05 -7.47 -1.18
N ASP A 577 -12.29 -8.48 -0.74
CA ASP A 577 -12.68 -9.40 0.34
C ASP A 577 -12.42 -8.73 1.71
N SER A 578 -13.11 -7.63 1.94
CA SER A 578 -13.00 -6.79 3.15
C SER A 578 -14.27 -6.82 4.01
N GLY A 579 -15.16 -7.78 3.74
CA GLY A 579 -16.45 -7.91 4.44
C GLY A 579 -16.32 -8.56 5.80
N ASP A 580 -17.01 -8.00 6.81
CA ASP A 580 -17.14 -8.65 8.11
C ASP A 580 -17.90 -9.98 7.97
N PRO A 581 -17.49 -11.06 8.71
CA PRO A 581 -18.23 -12.28 8.78
C PRO A 581 -19.65 -12.02 9.30
N ARG A 582 -20.66 -12.60 8.65
CA ARG A 582 -22.04 -12.46 9.12
C ARG A 582 -22.27 -13.36 10.33
N VAL A 583 -22.59 -12.76 11.46
CA VAL A 583 -22.90 -13.50 12.69
C VAL A 583 -24.18 -14.34 12.52
N VAL A 584 -25.19 -13.79 11.85
CA VAL A 584 -26.44 -14.44 11.52
C VAL A 584 -26.64 -14.42 10.02
N VAL A 585 -26.65 -15.58 9.39
CA VAL A 585 -26.97 -15.74 7.97
C VAL A 585 -28.39 -16.32 7.89
N ARG A 586 -29.34 -15.49 7.48
CA ARG A 586 -30.70 -15.93 7.14
C ARG A 586 -30.83 -15.90 5.64
N GLY A 587 -31.07 -17.04 5.04
CA GLY A 587 -31.20 -17.15 3.61
C GLY A 587 -32.55 -16.69 3.11
N ASP A 588 -32.56 -15.88 2.06
CA ASP A 588 -33.71 -15.77 1.17
C ASP A 588 -33.33 -16.51 -0.12
N PRO A 589 -33.93 -17.68 -0.38
CA PRO A 589 -33.62 -18.50 -1.56
C PRO A 589 -33.81 -17.75 -2.90
N ASN A 590 -34.54 -16.63 -2.88
CA ASN A 590 -34.88 -15.84 -4.06
C ASN A 590 -33.93 -14.65 -4.27
N LYS A 591 -32.92 -14.47 -3.40
CA LYS A 591 -31.92 -13.39 -3.58
C LYS A 591 -30.65 -13.92 -4.23
N ASP A 592 -30.15 -13.15 -5.20
CA ASP A 592 -28.82 -13.37 -5.76
C ASP A 592 -27.75 -13.42 -4.67
N GLY A 593 -26.94 -14.47 -4.64
CA GLY A 593 -25.90 -14.70 -3.65
C GLY A 593 -26.39 -15.35 -2.36
N TYR A 594 -27.48 -16.13 -2.42
CA TYR A 594 -27.93 -16.98 -1.32
C TYR A 594 -26.91 -18.10 -1.06
N GLU A 595 -26.25 -18.07 0.09
CA GLU A 595 -25.27 -19.07 0.52
C GLU A 595 -25.86 -20.11 1.50
N GLY A 596 -27.18 -20.07 1.75
CA GLY A 596 -27.86 -20.92 2.73
C GLY A 596 -27.95 -20.26 4.12
N GLU A 597 -28.56 -20.98 5.06
CA GLU A 597 -28.58 -20.58 6.46
C GLU A 597 -27.24 -20.91 7.12
N GLY A 598 -26.71 -20.01 7.96
CA GLY A 598 -25.41 -20.20 8.57
C GLY A 598 -25.14 -19.30 9.79
N GLY A 599 -23.93 -19.36 10.29
CA GLY A 599 -23.50 -18.63 11.47
C GLY A 599 -24.25 -19.07 12.73
N TRP A 600 -24.62 -18.13 13.59
CA TRP A 600 -25.34 -18.42 14.84
C TRP A 600 -26.83 -18.74 14.63
N ALA A 601 -27.33 -18.66 13.39
CA ALA A 601 -28.71 -18.99 13.08
C ALA A 601 -28.97 -20.52 12.96
N VAL A 602 -27.92 -21.30 12.79
CA VAL A 602 -28.02 -22.76 12.67
C VAL A 602 -27.50 -23.48 13.92
N PRO A 603 -28.06 -24.65 14.28
CA PRO A 603 -27.54 -25.45 15.38
C PRO A 603 -26.07 -25.82 15.14
N ARG A 604 -25.27 -25.75 16.20
CA ARG A 604 -23.85 -26.10 16.15
C ARG A 604 -23.68 -27.58 15.70
N GLN A 605 -22.87 -27.78 14.67
CA GLN A 605 -22.41 -29.07 14.22
C GLN A 605 -21.15 -29.51 14.98
N ALA A 606 -20.87 -30.81 14.99
CA ALA A 606 -19.62 -31.31 15.52
C ALA A 606 -18.45 -30.79 14.68
N GLU A 607 -17.51 -30.12 15.31
CA GLU A 607 -16.35 -29.53 14.67
C GLU A 607 -15.10 -30.41 14.91
N ASP A 608 -14.27 -30.56 13.89
CA ASP A 608 -13.00 -31.28 13.98
C ASP A 608 -11.82 -30.33 14.08
N TYR A 609 -11.41 -30.04 15.30
CA TYR A 609 -10.26 -29.17 15.56
C TYR A 609 -8.91 -29.81 15.18
N SER A 610 -8.86 -31.11 14.83
CA SER A 610 -7.64 -31.74 14.30
C SER A 610 -7.28 -31.16 12.94
N ILE A 611 -8.28 -30.77 12.14
CA ILE A 611 -8.10 -30.08 10.87
C ILE A 611 -7.48 -28.70 11.12
N VAL A 612 -8.00 -27.97 12.11
CA VAL A 612 -7.46 -26.65 12.48
C VAL A 612 -5.99 -26.77 12.90
N MET A 613 -5.66 -27.77 13.73
CA MET A 613 -4.27 -28.01 14.14
C MET A 613 -3.37 -28.41 12.96
N THR A 614 -3.90 -29.14 12.01
CA THR A 614 -3.17 -29.50 10.79
C THR A 614 -2.85 -28.26 9.96
N GLN A 615 -3.80 -27.37 9.76
CA GLN A 615 -3.59 -26.10 9.05
C GLN A 615 -2.62 -25.17 9.80
N TRP A 616 -2.76 -25.08 11.13
CA TRP A 616 -1.83 -24.31 11.95
C TRP A 616 -0.38 -24.81 11.81
N ARG A 617 -0.17 -26.14 11.87
CA ARG A 617 1.17 -26.73 11.70
C ARG A 617 1.73 -26.53 10.29
N LYS A 618 0.87 -26.50 9.26
CA LYS A 618 1.26 -26.18 7.89
C LYS A 618 1.58 -24.69 7.70
N GLN A 619 1.25 -23.84 8.66
CA GLN A 619 1.37 -22.36 8.58
C GLN A 619 0.72 -21.80 7.28
N SER A 620 -0.37 -22.43 6.85
CA SER A 620 -1.10 -22.05 5.63
C SER A 620 -2.58 -21.89 5.94
N PRO A 621 -3.22 -20.75 5.61
CA PRO A 621 -4.66 -20.57 5.81
C PRO A 621 -5.50 -21.40 4.82
N ARG A 622 -4.88 -22.05 3.83
CA ARG A 622 -5.58 -22.78 2.79
C ARG A 622 -5.92 -24.18 3.21
N TYR A 623 -7.20 -24.48 3.19
CA TYR A 623 -7.72 -25.83 3.37
C TYR A 623 -7.98 -26.47 1.99
N GLU A 624 -7.22 -27.50 1.64
CA GLU A 624 -7.55 -28.38 0.52
C GLU A 624 -8.70 -29.28 0.93
N HIS A 625 -9.91 -28.96 0.47
CA HIS A 625 -11.02 -29.90 0.59
C HIS A 625 -10.63 -31.20 -0.12
N LYS A 626 -10.31 -32.25 0.63
CA LYS A 626 -10.32 -33.58 0.08
C LYS A 626 -11.76 -33.83 -0.41
N LYS A 627 -11.94 -33.87 -1.75
CA LYS A 627 -13.22 -34.28 -2.33
C LYS A 627 -13.64 -35.56 -1.62
N PRO A 628 -14.84 -35.63 -1.05
CA PRO A 628 -15.29 -36.86 -0.39
C PRO A 628 -15.18 -38.00 -1.40
N THR A 629 -14.39 -39.01 -1.08
CA THR A 629 -14.30 -40.23 -1.87
C THR A 629 -15.73 -40.81 -1.88
N VAL A 630 -16.41 -40.67 -3.00
CA VAL A 630 -17.73 -41.31 -3.21
C VAL A 630 -17.46 -42.81 -3.05
N ARG A 631 -17.75 -43.34 -1.86
CA ARG A 631 -17.85 -44.78 -1.67
C ARG A 631 -18.99 -45.26 -2.56
N THR A 632 -18.66 -45.73 -3.73
CA THR A 632 -19.56 -46.52 -4.56
C THR A 632 -20.06 -47.68 -3.71
N LYS A 633 -21.31 -47.59 -3.24
CA LYS A 633 -21.98 -48.74 -2.67
C LYS A 633 -21.95 -49.82 -3.73
N ARG A 634 -21.17 -50.90 -3.50
CA ARG A 634 -21.27 -52.13 -4.27
C ARG A 634 -22.73 -52.58 -4.24
N ALA A 635 -23.36 -52.57 -5.39
CA ALA A 635 -24.68 -53.15 -5.57
C ALA A 635 -24.59 -54.62 -5.09
N LYS A 636 -25.41 -54.97 -4.07
CA LYS A 636 -25.66 -56.37 -3.75
C LYS A 636 -26.35 -57.00 -4.95
N SER A 637 -25.71 -58.00 -5.54
CA SER A 637 -26.32 -58.90 -6.50
C SER A 637 -27.55 -59.56 -5.86
N PRO A 638 -28.68 -59.63 -6.55
CA PRO A 638 -29.83 -60.39 -6.05
C PRO A 638 -29.47 -61.88 -6.11
N SER A 639 -29.49 -62.52 -4.95
CA SER A 639 -29.50 -63.97 -4.84
C SER A 639 -30.79 -64.52 -5.49
N GLY A 640 -30.59 -65.25 -6.57
CA GLY A 640 -31.67 -66.03 -7.13
C GLY A 640 -32.10 -67.11 -6.13
N ASP A 641 -33.38 -67.15 -5.88
CA ASP A 641 -34.05 -68.36 -5.36
C ASP A 641 -34.91 -68.97 -6.47
N THR A 642 -34.46 -70.12 -6.89
CA THR A 642 -35.23 -71.13 -7.62
C THR A 642 -35.93 -72.00 -6.61
N THR A 643 -37.21 -71.94 -6.60
CA THR A 643 -38.16 -73.10 -6.69
C THR A 643 -39.55 -72.57 -6.83
#